data_f9f37a1082a1444f9a03adb5d59cdf0c
#
_entry.id   f9f37a1082a1444f9a03adb5d59cdf0c
#
_cell.length_a   1.000
_cell.length_b   1.000
_cell.length_c   1.000
_cell.angle_alpha   90.00
_cell.angle_beta   90.00
_cell.angle_gamma   90.00
#
_symmetry.space_group_name_H-M   'P 1'
#
loop_
_entity.id
_entity.type
_entity.pdbx_description
1 polymer ?
#
loop_
_entity_poly.entity_id
_entity_poly.type
_entity_poly.pdbx_seq_one_letter_code
_entity_poly.pdbx_strand_id
1 'polypeptide(L)'
;MTLHDKALAARISPCGPVRDAEAAERMYERLQEAAVEQGWQELLDAAWPAMAPVMSVSPYLSGLARRWPEMVRRILGTCPDERLEAILAETAALEGGPDDTKSPLRRLKGELHLMTALADLGGAWALDQVTGAIARFADAVAQAALKSVASDWRRRGKLKSEADDPRGPVPGLFMLAMGKGGAFELNYSSDIDLSLFYEPEVLGEVLDDSVEIQNFCNRLAQGLATLLTERTGEGYVFRVDLRLRPDPSSTPPVVAAPMALAYYESVGQNWERAAFIKARVCAGDIEEGQQFLAALKPFIWRRSLDFQAVLDIQSIKKQIHTYKTGEGLEAAGANLKLGRGGIREIEFFVQTQQLILGGRNPALRSPRTLEALKALTEAGHVTPETCAQLSEAYLILRDLEHRVQMLEDDQTHSLPADDNRRADVAALYGQDDLAAFDRAMESLLVGVNRTYGELFDDGEELSSSFGSLVFTGVENDPGTLETLKRMGFTVASSVSDTIRSWHHGRIPATRTARGRELFTRLAPRLLEATAATGAPDAAFRRFATFFSGLSAGVQVQALFLNQPKLFDMVVGVMAFAPRLARILGRHPQALDGVLDARFQIPLGEDTGVASQLVEEAAQAGDFENTMNVVRRLHREQAFRIGINIISGRASPQQAGWTTTSLADACMKALAPAALAEAERIGGKLEGGEVAVVALGKAGSREMSLGSDLDLMTIYSAPSDAMSEIKGWGSETFYGRFTQRLIAALSAHTAEGGLYEVDMRLRPTGSKGPVSVRIGPFADYYAEEADTWEFMALTRARVVWATSDAFAQEVSQTLEVILRRPREGVDVAADVRKMRDLMDRERPPRGFWDTKLSAGAQVDAEFVGQYRQLMRAASGESLTVSTLEALADDPVMARTWLLHQHIGQLVACAFDGRANPDDEPEGFRQRLAKVLGCEDYEALKALLQSVRKDARAHLDAVLPSASSKT
;
A
#
# COMPACT_ATOMS: atom_id res chain seq x y z
N MET A 1 21.38 -6.76 53.63
CA MET A 1 20.72 -7.22 52.39
C MET A 1 21.44 -6.57 51.23
N THR A 2 22.31 -7.25 50.51
CA THR A 2 23.02 -6.72 49.35
C THR A 2 21.95 -6.36 48.34
N LEU A 3 21.88 -5.10 47.95
CA LEU A 3 21.03 -4.61 46.85
C LEU A 3 21.32 -5.51 45.66
N HIS A 4 20.31 -6.21 45.16
CA HIS A 4 20.42 -6.93 43.93
C HIS A 4 20.57 -5.88 42.82
N ASP A 5 21.61 -5.94 41.96
CA ASP A 5 21.87 -5.01 40.87
C ASP A 5 20.65 -4.77 39.93
N LYS A 6 19.67 -5.66 39.99
CA LYS A 6 18.40 -5.59 39.22
C LYS A 6 17.25 -4.88 39.95
N ALA A 7 17.39 -4.63 41.27
CA ALA A 7 16.34 -3.98 42.04
C ALA A 7 16.12 -2.54 41.59
N LEU A 8 14.89 -2.04 41.63
CA LEU A 8 14.55 -0.70 41.16
C LEU A 8 15.43 0.37 41.84
N ALA A 9 15.63 0.25 43.16
CA ALA A 9 16.48 1.19 43.91
C ALA A 9 17.92 1.33 43.40
N ALA A 10 18.47 0.29 42.74
CA ALA A 10 19.80 0.31 42.15
C ALA A 10 19.82 0.84 40.72
N ARG A 11 18.65 1.00 40.07
CA ARG A 11 18.52 1.36 38.67
C ARG A 11 18.01 2.80 38.44
N ILE A 12 17.49 3.45 39.48
CA ILE A 12 16.91 4.78 39.38
C ILE A 12 17.91 5.87 39.72
N SER A 13 17.83 6.99 38.98
CA SER A 13 18.61 8.21 39.20
C SER A 13 17.67 9.42 39.35
N PRO A 14 18.11 10.53 39.95
CA PRO A 14 17.30 11.72 40.07
C PRO A 14 16.86 12.23 38.65
N CYS A 15 15.57 12.47 38.47
CA CYS A 15 15.05 13.03 37.23
C CYS A 15 15.34 14.53 37.05
N GLY A 16 15.55 15.25 38.16
CA GLY A 16 15.80 16.69 38.16
C GLY A 16 15.93 17.25 39.58
N PRO A 17 15.86 18.58 39.77
CA PRO A 17 16.01 19.23 41.06
C PRO A 17 14.81 18.97 41.99
N VAL A 18 15.06 18.99 43.31
CA VAL A 18 14.00 18.99 44.34
C VAL A 18 13.40 20.40 44.39
N ARG A 19 12.11 20.54 44.11
CA ARG A 19 11.41 21.84 44.09
C ARG A 19 10.95 22.31 45.46
N ASP A 20 10.45 21.38 46.26
CA ASP A 20 10.01 21.65 47.66
C ASP A 20 10.79 20.73 48.61
N ALA A 21 11.90 21.28 49.16
CA ALA A 21 12.77 20.55 50.05
C ALA A 21 12.06 20.15 51.37
N GLU A 22 11.18 21.02 51.89
CA GLU A 22 10.44 20.73 53.11
C GLU A 22 9.42 19.60 52.89
N ALA A 23 8.71 19.55 51.74
CA ALA A 23 7.81 18.48 51.43
C ALA A 23 8.55 17.13 51.28
N ALA A 24 9.71 17.18 50.59
CA ALA A 24 10.57 16.00 50.45
C ALA A 24 11.07 15.48 51.80
N GLU A 25 11.54 16.35 52.69
CA GLU A 25 12.04 15.99 54.02
C GLU A 25 10.95 15.36 54.89
N ARG A 26 9.77 15.98 54.95
CA ARG A 26 8.62 15.43 55.67
C ARG A 26 8.22 14.03 55.14
N MET A 27 8.35 13.80 53.83
CA MET A 27 8.05 12.51 53.24
C MET A 27 9.13 11.48 53.60
N TYR A 28 10.41 11.87 53.54
CA TYR A 28 11.51 11.02 53.96
C TYR A 28 11.36 10.54 55.42
N GLU A 29 11.18 11.49 56.37
CA GLU A 29 10.96 11.17 57.79
C GLU A 29 9.81 10.16 57.97
N ARG A 30 8.71 10.36 57.25
CA ARG A 30 7.55 9.46 57.31
C ARG A 30 7.83 8.06 56.79
N LEU A 31 8.58 7.91 55.70
CA LEU A 31 8.99 6.61 55.15
C LEU A 31 10.09 5.98 56.02
N GLN A 32 10.98 6.80 56.56
CA GLN A 32 12.06 6.34 57.46
C GLN A 32 11.53 5.69 58.71
N GLU A 33 10.48 6.21 59.37
CA GLU A 33 9.84 5.59 60.50
C GLU A 33 9.47 4.13 60.20
N ALA A 34 8.79 3.90 59.07
CA ALA A 34 8.39 2.55 58.64
C ALA A 34 9.60 1.70 58.19
N ALA A 35 10.59 2.33 57.56
CA ALA A 35 11.78 1.67 57.05
C ALA A 35 12.67 1.13 58.16
N VAL A 36 12.82 1.91 59.25
CA VAL A 36 13.53 1.49 60.46
C VAL A 36 12.80 0.33 61.16
N GLU A 37 11.47 0.49 61.34
CA GLU A 37 10.64 -0.54 61.99
C GLU A 37 10.66 -1.88 61.26
N GLN A 38 10.66 -1.83 59.91
CA GLN A 38 10.57 -3.01 59.04
C GLN A 38 11.93 -3.45 58.44
N GLY A 39 13.06 -2.78 58.80
CA GLY A 39 14.42 -3.17 58.42
C GLY A 39 14.79 -2.98 56.96
N TRP A 40 14.33 -1.91 56.32
CA TRP A 40 14.65 -1.59 54.90
C TRP A 40 15.20 -0.15 54.67
N GLN A 41 15.75 0.45 55.77
CA GLN A 41 16.29 1.83 55.72
C GLN A 41 17.40 1.99 54.64
N GLU A 42 18.34 1.04 54.56
CA GLU A 42 19.41 1.09 53.55
C GLU A 42 18.87 1.16 52.11
N LEU A 43 17.75 0.47 51.88
CA LEU A 43 17.06 0.48 50.58
C LEU A 43 16.43 1.86 50.29
N LEU A 44 15.80 2.47 51.32
CA LEU A 44 15.23 3.81 51.22
C LEU A 44 16.32 4.84 50.98
N ASP A 45 17.42 4.81 51.73
CA ASP A 45 18.53 5.76 51.63
C ASP A 45 19.17 5.71 50.24
N ALA A 46 19.30 4.50 49.65
CA ALA A 46 19.83 4.32 48.31
C ALA A 46 18.91 4.88 47.22
N ALA A 47 17.60 4.75 47.37
CA ALA A 47 16.62 5.20 46.37
C ALA A 47 16.21 6.67 46.55
N TRP A 48 16.37 7.22 47.76
CA TRP A 48 15.86 8.55 48.12
C TRP A 48 16.32 9.67 47.21
N PRO A 49 17.57 9.74 46.73
CA PRO A 49 17.99 10.81 45.80
C PRO A 49 17.14 10.85 44.51
N ALA A 50 16.70 9.70 44.02
CA ALA A 50 15.81 9.61 42.87
C ALA A 50 14.34 9.86 43.20
N MET A 51 13.92 9.53 44.44
CA MET A 51 12.55 9.72 44.91
C MET A 51 12.25 11.18 45.28
N ALA A 52 13.22 11.86 45.92
CA ALA A 52 13.03 13.21 46.45
C ALA A 52 12.45 14.22 45.46
N PRO A 53 12.95 14.36 44.18
CA PRO A 53 12.35 15.24 43.20
C PRO A 53 10.88 14.94 42.95
N VAL A 54 10.53 13.66 42.84
CA VAL A 54 9.18 13.17 42.55
C VAL A 54 8.23 13.46 43.72
N MET A 55 8.68 13.12 44.93
CA MET A 55 7.89 13.28 46.20
C MET A 55 7.66 14.75 46.54
N SER A 56 8.56 15.65 46.08
CA SER A 56 8.45 17.08 46.32
C SER A 56 7.34 17.77 45.53
N VAL A 57 6.93 17.21 44.36
CA VAL A 57 6.02 17.88 43.44
C VAL A 57 4.72 17.12 43.09
N SER A 58 4.67 15.80 43.39
CA SER A 58 3.49 14.98 43.12
C SER A 58 2.71 14.62 44.38
N PRO A 59 1.61 15.33 44.67
CA PRO A 59 0.74 14.94 45.80
C PRO A 59 0.16 13.55 45.68
N TYR A 60 -0.08 13.10 44.44
CA TYR A 60 -0.61 11.77 44.17
C TYR A 60 0.39 10.67 44.53
N LEU A 61 1.62 10.72 44.02
CA LEU A 61 2.65 9.71 44.29
C LEU A 61 3.08 9.71 45.75
N SER A 62 3.24 10.91 46.37
CA SER A 62 3.47 11.06 47.79
C SER A 62 2.36 10.46 48.63
N GLY A 63 1.11 10.65 48.20
CA GLY A 63 -0.06 10.08 48.82
C GLY A 63 -0.05 8.53 48.84
N LEU A 64 0.33 7.91 47.71
CA LEU A 64 0.49 6.46 47.57
C LEU A 64 1.60 5.94 48.51
N ALA A 65 2.77 6.55 48.45
CA ALA A 65 3.93 6.17 49.23
C ALA A 65 3.67 6.29 50.75
N ARG A 66 3.02 7.39 51.16
CA ARG A 66 2.64 7.63 52.55
C ARG A 66 1.63 6.59 53.06
N ARG A 67 0.70 6.19 52.20
CA ARG A 67 -0.38 5.30 52.60
C ARG A 67 0.06 3.85 52.73
N TRP A 68 0.99 3.41 51.87
CA TRP A 68 1.44 2.04 51.80
C TRP A 68 2.98 1.92 51.82
N PRO A 69 3.68 2.14 52.97
CA PRO A 69 5.14 2.08 53.01
C PRO A 69 5.69 0.68 52.63
N GLU A 70 4.98 -0.39 52.96
CA GLU A 70 5.34 -1.74 52.56
C GLU A 70 5.30 -1.98 51.08
N MET A 71 4.45 -1.23 50.35
CA MET A 71 4.41 -1.21 48.89
C MET A 71 5.68 -0.55 48.33
N VAL A 72 6.12 0.58 48.93
CA VAL A 72 7.38 1.23 48.57
C VAL A 72 8.56 0.29 48.73
N ARG A 73 8.65 -0.40 49.90
CA ARG A 73 9.69 -1.40 50.13
C ARG A 73 9.72 -2.48 49.06
N ARG A 74 8.56 -3.01 48.69
CA ARG A 74 8.43 -4.08 47.69
C ARG A 74 8.86 -3.62 46.30
N ILE A 75 8.42 -2.43 45.88
CA ILE A 75 8.78 -1.82 44.60
C ILE A 75 10.29 -1.58 44.52
N LEU A 76 10.89 -0.95 45.53
CA LEU A 76 12.31 -0.59 45.54
C LEU A 76 13.22 -1.83 45.61
N GLY A 77 12.80 -2.87 46.32
CA GLY A 77 13.60 -4.09 46.53
C GLY A 77 13.51 -5.12 45.42
N THR A 78 12.69 -4.91 44.39
CA THR A 78 12.42 -5.89 43.32
C THR A 78 12.81 -5.31 41.94
N CYS A 79 13.14 -6.19 40.99
CA CYS A 79 13.24 -5.81 39.59
C CYS A 79 11.88 -5.34 39.06
N PRO A 80 11.75 -4.16 38.43
CA PRO A 80 10.45 -3.67 38.01
C PRO A 80 9.77 -4.57 36.97
N ASP A 81 10.55 -5.25 36.12
CA ASP A 81 10.00 -6.21 35.13
C ASP A 81 9.40 -7.43 35.84
N GLU A 82 10.10 -7.98 36.83
CA GLU A 82 9.61 -9.11 37.68
C GLU A 82 8.40 -8.70 38.53
N ARG A 83 8.39 -7.47 39.06
CA ARG A 83 7.26 -6.98 39.87
C ARG A 83 6.04 -6.75 38.99
N LEU A 84 6.22 -6.27 37.77
CA LEU A 84 5.11 -6.17 36.80
C LEU A 84 4.46 -7.53 36.56
N GLU A 85 5.25 -8.56 36.24
CA GLU A 85 4.70 -9.91 36.03
C GLU A 85 3.96 -10.44 37.27
N ALA A 86 4.47 -10.16 38.48
CA ALA A 86 3.79 -10.52 39.71
C ALA A 86 2.46 -9.77 39.88
N ILE A 87 2.42 -8.46 39.61
CA ILE A 87 1.18 -7.65 39.64
C ILE A 87 0.14 -8.21 38.66
N LEU A 88 0.56 -8.56 37.47
CA LEU A 88 -0.33 -9.16 36.47
C LEU A 88 -0.87 -10.52 36.92
N ALA A 89 0.00 -11.37 37.49
CA ALA A 89 -0.40 -12.67 38.04
C ALA A 89 -1.35 -12.52 39.22
N GLU A 90 -1.06 -11.60 40.16
CA GLU A 90 -1.94 -11.29 41.31
C GLU A 90 -3.30 -10.79 40.83
N THR A 91 -3.34 -9.95 39.77
CA THR A 91 -4.59 -9.46 39.15
C THR A 91 -5.40 -10.60 38.53
N ALA A 92 -4.75 -11.50 37.82
CA ALA A 92 -5.41 -12.65 37.19
C ALA A 92 -5.94 -13.68 38.21
N ALA A 93 -5.26 -13.79 39.37
CA ALA A 93 -5.64 -14.70 40.44
C ALA A 93 -6.81 -14.19 41.28
N LEU A 94 -7.31 -12.97 41.08
CA LEU A 94 -8.44 -12.44 41.84
C LEU A 94 -9.71 -13.26 41.56
N GLU A 95 -10.36 -13.63 42.68
CA GLU A 95 -11.60 -14.40 42.70
C GLU A 95 -12.70 -13.67 43.47
N GLY A 96 -13.94 -14.11 43.26
CA GLY A 96 -15.10 -13.55 43.94
C GLY A 96 -15.89 -12.54 43.11
N GLY A 97 -16.82 -11.86 43.76
CA GLY A 97 -17.68 -10.83 43.14
C GLY A 97 -17.05 -9.44 43.16
N PRO A 98 -17.80 -8.45 42.63
CA PRO A 98 -17.32 -7.06 42.58
C PRO A 98 -16.89 -6.49 43.93
N ASP A 99 -17.56 -6.86 45.03
CA ASP A 99 -17.22 -6.38 46.37
C ASP A 99 -15.89 -6.98 46.86
N ASP A 100 -15.56 -8.20 46.46
CA ASP A 100 -14.34 -8.91 46.84
C ASP A 100 -13.12 -8.39 46.07
N THR A 101 -13.28 -8.02 44.81
CA THR A 101 -12.20 -7.63 43.89
C THR A 101 -11.93 -6.12 43.87
N LYS A 102 -12.85 -5.30 44.35
CA LYS A 102 -12.82 -3.84 44.30
C LYS A 102 -11.59 -3.22 44.96
N SER A 103 -11.29 -3.60 46.23
CA SER A 103 -10.14 -3.09 46.99
C SER A 103 -8.81 -3.64 46.45
N PRO A 104 -8.64 -4.97 46.19
CA PRO A 104 -7.41 -5.48 45.60
C PRO A 104 -7.01 -4.84 44.27
N LEU A 105 -7.96 -4.63 43.34
CA LEU A 105 -7.68 -3.98 42.06
C LEU A 105 -7.13 -2.56 42.22
N ARG A 106 -7.65 -1.80 43.20
CA ARG A 106 -7.18 -0.42 43.45
C ARG A 106 -5.78 -0.39 44.06
N ARG A 107 -5.49 -1.34 44.95
CA ARG A 107 -4.14 -1.48 45.53
C ARG A 107 -3.11 -1.86 44.49
N LEU A 108 -3.43 -2.82 43.60
CA LEU A 108 -2.55 -3.24 42.51
C LEU A 108 -2.32 -2.10 41.53
N LYS A 109 -3.36 -1.31 41.20
CA LYS A 109 -3.23 -0.08 40.42
C LYS A 109 -2.31 0.93 41.10
N GLY A 110 -2.48 1.17 42.39
CA GLY A 110 -1.63 2.10 43.13
C GLY A 110 -0.16 1.67 43.12
N GLU A 111 0.09 0.37 43.26
CA GLU A 111 1.43 -0.19 43.19
C GLU A 111 2.05 -0.07 41.80
N LEU A 112 1.31 -0.44 40.77
CA LEU A 112 1.76 -0.26 39.39
C LEU A 112 2.09 1.21 39.11
N HIS A 113 1.21 2.14 39.49
CA HIS A 113 1.41 3.57 39.22
C HIS A 113 2.65 4.12 39.93
N LEU A 114 2.88 3.78 41.20
CA LEU A 114 4.07 4.21 41.90
C LEU A 114 5.34 3.59 41.31
N MET A 115 5.30 2.31 40.97
CA MET A 115 6.42 1.62 40.31
C MET A 115 6.76 2.20 38.95
N THR A 116 5.76 2.37 38.09
CA THR A 116 5.97 2.90 36.75
C THR A 116 6.44 4.34 36.79
N ALA A 117 5.92 5.17 37.69
CA ALA A 117 6.40 6.55 37.81
C ALA A 117 7.87 6.61 38.28
N LEU A 118 8.27 5.81 39.27
CA LEU A 118 9.65 5.78 39.70
C LEU A 118 10.59 5.17 38.64
N ALA A 119 10.12 4.17 37.91
CA ALA A 119 10.90 3.57 36.81
C ALA A 119 11.06 4.51 35.59
N ASP A 120 10.01 5.27 35.24
CA ASP A 120 10.02 6.29 34.19
C ASP A 120 10.92 7.47 34.59
N LEU A 121 10.56 8.15 35.66
CA LEU A 121 11.28 9.36 36.14
C LEU A 121 12.72 9.05 36.56
N GLY A 122 12.97 7.85 37.11
CA GLY A 122 14.30 7.38 37.47
C GLY A 122 15.13 6.86 36.30
N GLY A 123 14.58 6.79 35.07
CA GLY A 123 15.28 6.32 33.86
C GLY A 123 15.53 4.80 33.83
N ALA A 124 14.88 4.01 34.70
CA ALA A 124 15.00 2.54 34.68
C ALA A 124 14.21 1.89 33.55
N TRP A 125 13.14 2.54 33.10
CA TRP A 125 12.32 2.14 31.97
C TRP A 125 12.24 3.26 30.89
N ALA A 126 12.25 2.86 29.64
CA ALA A 126 11.94 3.73 28.51
C ALA A 126 10.41 3.87 28.35
N LEU A 127 9.97 4.86 27.59
CA LEU A 127 8.56 5.18 27.37
C LEU A 127 7.71 3.97 26.95
N ASP A 128 8.21 3.14 26.03
CA ASP A 128 7.53 1.95 25.54
C ASP A 128 7.31 0.87 26.62
N GLN A 129 8.27 0.72 27.55
CA GLN A 129 8.13 -0.18 28.70
C GLN A 129 7.06 0.34 29.68
N VAL A 130 7.06 1.64 29.96
CA VAL A 130 6.06 2.28 30.83
C VAL A 130 4.65 2.13 30.26
N THR A 131 4.46 2.55 29.03
CA THR A 131 3.14 2.51 28.36
C THR A 131 2.65 1.08 28.12
N GLY A 132 3.57 0.17 27.82
CA GLY A 132 3.31 -1.25 27.67
C GLY A 132 2.90 -1.90 28.98
N ALA A 133 3.56 -1.56 30.11
CA ALA A 133 3.21 -2.07 31.44
C ALA A 133 1.79 -1.65 31.84
N ILE A 134 1.43 -0.38 31.64
CA ILE A 134 0.11 0.15 31.95
C ILE A 134 -0.97 -0.50 31.06
N ALA A 135 -0.69 -0.69 29.76
CA ALA A 135 -1.63 -1.34 28.84
C ALA A 135 -1.85 -2.83 29.19
N ARG A 136 -0.79 -3.57 29.52
CA ARG A 136 -0.89 -4.97 29.96
C ARG A 136 -1.68 -5.11 31.28
N PHE A 137 -1.49 -4.18 32.19
CA PHE A 137 -2.28 -4.14 33.40
C PHE A 137 -3.75 -3.82 33.12
N ALA A 138 -4.04 -2.91 32.21
CA ALA A 138 -5.41 -2.61 31.80
C ALA A 138 -6.11 -3.84 31.21
N ASP A 139 -5.40 -4.67 30.41
CA ASP A 139 -5.91 -5.94 29.89
C ASP A 139 -6.22 -6.94 31.03
N ALA A 140 -5.28 -7.11 31.95
CA ALA A 140 -5.45 -8.01 33.12
C ALA A 140 -6.64 -7.57 33.98
N VAL A 141 -6.77 -6.27 34.20
CA VAL A 141 -7.89 -5.67 34.95
C VAL A 141 -9.22 -5.86 34.25
N ALA A 142 -9.27 -5.66 32.92
CA ALA A 142 -10.49 -5.87 32.14
C ALA A 142 -10.95 -7.34 32.22
N GLN A 143 -10.01 -8.28 32.10
CA GLN A 143 -10.27 -9.71 32.24
C GLN A 143 -10.74 -10.07 33.67
N ALA A 144 -10.06 -9.57 34.70
CA ALA A 144 -10.42 -9.81 36.10
C ALA A 144 -11.79 -9.21 36.46
N ALA A 145 -12.07 -7.98 35.94
CA ALA A 145 -13.35 -7.33 36.12
C ALA A 145 -14.50 -8.11 35.46
N LEU A 146 -14.27 -8.63 34.24
CA LEU A 146 -15.25 -9.46 33.55
C LEU A 146 -15.53 -10.74 34.34
N LYS A 147 -14.48 -11.43 34.82
CA LYS A 147 -14.59 -12.65 35.67
C LYS A 147 -15.40 -12.35 36.94
N SER A 148 -15.11 -11.22 37.60
CA SER A 148 -15.75 -10.79 38.83
C SER A 148 -17.23 -10.47 38.64
N VAL A 149 -17.59 -9.67 37.64
CA VAL A 149 -19.00 -9.31 37.37
C VAL A 149 -19.81 -10.54 36.92
N ALA A 150 -19.21 -11.44 36.14
CA ALA A 150 -19.84 -12.67 35.71
C ALA A 150 -20.09 -13.67 36.88
N SER A 151 -19.34 -13.58 37.98
CA SER A 151 -19.47 -14.49 39.13
C SER A 151 -20.87 -14.49 39.74
N ASP A 152 -21.53 -13.33 39.80
CA ASP A 152 -22.90 -13.20 40.31
C ASP A 152 -23.92 -13.94 39.47
N TRP A 153 -23.74 -13.91 38.15
CA TRP A 153 -24.60 -14.62 37.22
C TRP A 153 -24.41 -16.14 37.31
N ARG A 154 -23.16 -16.62 37.54
CA ARG A 154 -22.86 -18.02 37.78
C ARG A 154 -23.49 -18.50 39.07
N ARG A 155 -23.34 -17.76 40.15
CA ARG A 155 -23.94 -18.10 41.45
C ARG A 155 -25.47 -18.25 41.39
N ARG A 156 -26.12 -17.50 40.53
CA ARG A 156 -27.58 -17.57 40.30
C ARG A 156 -27.97 -18.67 39.29
N GLY A 157 -27.02 -19.43 38.75
CA GLY A 157 -27.25 -20.42 37.71
C GLY A 157 -27.71 -19.88 36.38
N LYS A 158 -27.46 -18.57 36.10
CA LYS A 158 -27.84 -17.89 34.85
C LYS A 158 -26.76 -17.88 33.78
N LEU A 159 -25.53 -18.15 34.19
CA LEU A 159 -24.37 -18.39 33.30
C LEU A 159 -23.82 -19.78 33.65
N LYS A 160 -23.83 -20.69 32.68
CA LYS A 160 -23.50 -22.12 32.85
C LYS A 160 -22.00 -22.40 32.68
N SER A 161 -21.21 -21.49 32.09
CA SER A 161 -19.76 -21.66 31.94
C SER A 161 -19.01 -21.57 33.26
N GLU A 162 -17.88 -22.30 33.36
CA GLU A 162 -16.98 -22.21 34.50
C GLU A 162 -16.22 -20.87 34.50
N ALA A 163 -15.64 -20.49 35.64
CA ALA A 163 -14.91 -19.24 35.77
C ALA A 163 -13.58 -19.25 35.02
N ASP A 164 -13.04 -20.42 34.77
CA ASP A 164 -11.80 -20.73 34.06
C ASP A 164 -12.03 -21.48 32.74
N ASP A 165 -13.21 -21.31 32.14
CA ASP A 165 -13.49 -21.81 30.78
C ASP A 165 -12.38 -21.34 29.83
N PRO A 166 -11.77 -22.22 29.03
CA PRO A 166 -10.67 -21.90 28.16
C PRO A 166 -11.02 -20.81 27.09
N ARG A 167 -12.30 -20.63 26.80
CA ARG A 167 -12.81 -19.58 25.92
C ARG A 167 -12.95 -18.22 26.62
N GLY A 168 -12.62 -18.15 27.92
CA GLY A 168 -12.73 -16.95 28.73
C GLY A 168 -13.87 -16.96 29.73
N PRO A 169 -13.95 -15.93 30.60
CA PRO A 169 -14.93 -15.89 31.69
C PRO A 169 -16.40 -15.89 31.22
N VAL A 170 -16.64 -15.42 30.00
CA VAL A 170 -17.95 -15.40 29.36
C VAL A 170 -17.76 -15.78 27.89
N PRO A 171 -17.82 -17.10 27.57
CA PRO A 171 -17.66 -17.55 26.18
C PRO A 171 -18.56 -16.82 25.20
N GLY A 172 -18.02 -16.44 24.06
CA GLY A 172 -18.69 -15.65 23.04
C GLY A 172 -18.73 -14.14 23.28
N LEU A 173 -18.31 -13.66 24.47
CA LEU A 173 -18.18 -12.22 24.73
C LEU A 173 -16.70 -11.81 24.74
N PHE A 174 -16.35 -10.81 23.94
CA PHE A 174 -14.97 -10.33 23.84
C PHE A 174 -14.89 -8.81 23.88
N MET A 175 -13.71 -8.32 24.27
CA MET A 175 -13.41 -6.90 24.37
C MET A 175 -12.22 -6.54 23.49
N LEU A 176 -12.36 -5.43 22.79
CA LEU A 176 -11.26 -4.82 22.06
C LEU A 176 -10.76 -3.61 22.83
N ALA A 177 -9.45 -3.58 23.09
CA ALA A 177 -8.76 -2.35 23.46
C ALA A 177 -8.56 -1.50 22.21
N MET A 178 -8.98 -0.25 22.29
CA MET A 178 -8.92 0.72 21.20
C MET A 178 -7.88 1.80 21.53
N GLY A 179 -7.63 2.68 20.57
CA GLY A 179 -6.78 3.85 20.77
C GLY A 179 -5.38 3.50 21.30
N LYS A 180 -4.88 4.26 22.27
CA LYS A 180 -3.55 4.05 22.86
C LYS A 180 -3.42 2.69 23.59
N GLY A 181 -4.50 2.21 24.23
CA GLY A 181 -4.54 0.90 24.87
C GLY A 181 -4.34 -0.25 23.89
N GLY A 182 -4.98 -0.18 22.74
CA GLY A 182 -4.86 -1.18 21.68
C GLY A 182 -3.45 -1.27 21.08
N ALA A 183 -2.72 -0.16 21.03
CA ALA A 183 -1.34 -0.09 20.54
C ALA A 183 -0.28 -0.39 21.61
N PHE A 184 -0.64 -0.71 22.84
CA PHE A 184 0.28 -0.76 23.99
C PHE A 184 1.01 0.56 24.27
N GLU A 185 0.36 1.68 23.92
CA GLU A 185 0.86 3.05 24.10
C GLU A 185 0.04 3.80 25.18
N LEU A 186 -0.55 3.12 26.17
CA LEU A 186 -1.44 3.71 27.16
C LEU A 186 -0.70 4.68 28.06
N ASN A 187 -1.27 5.88 28.24
CA ASN A 187 -0.70 6.93 29.08
C ASN A 187 -0.81 6.58 30.57
N TYR A 188 -0.01 7.31 31.38
CA TYR A 188 0.03 7.14 32.83
C TYR A 188 -1.34 7.30 33.49
N SER A 189 -2.08 8.39 33.21
CA SER A 189 -3.46 8.58 33.68
C SER A 189 -4.40 8.78 32.48
N SER A 190 -4.81 7.66 31.86
CA SER A 190 -5.74 7.64 30.72
C SER A 190 -7.04 6.93 31.08
N ASP A 191 -8.07 7.23 30.33
CA ASP A 191 -9.19 6.31 30.15
C ASP A 191 -8.74 5.11 29.32
N ILE A 192 -9.40 3.99 29.51
CA ILE A 192 -9.30 2.84 28.62
C ILE A 192 -10.48 2.84 27.67
N ASP A 193 -10.16 2.93 26.38
CA ASP A 193 -11.14 2.84 25.30
C ASP A 193 -11.42 1.36 25.05
N LEU A 194 -12.65 0.91 25.34
CA LEU A 194 -13.06 -0.47 25.16
C LEU A 194 -14.28 -0.55 24.23
N SER A 195 -14.25 -1.50 23.30
CA SER A 195 -15.39 -1.89 22.49
C SER A 195 -15.79 -3.33 22.80
N LEU A 196 -17.03 -3.54 23.23
CA LEU A 196 -17.52 -4.82 23.67
C LEU A 196 -18.46 -5.42 22.61
N PHE A 197 -18.19 -6.66 22.28
CA PHE A 197 -18.95 -7.44 21.30
C PHE A 197 -19.30 -8.84 21.84
N TYR A 198 -20.31 -9.46 21.25
CA TYR A 198 -20.63 -10.84 21.56
C TYR A 198 -21.05 -11.61 20.30
N GLU A 199 -20.75 -12.91 20.29
CA GLU A 199 -21.23 -13.85 19.29
C GLU A 199 -22.51 -14.51 19.81
N PRO A 200 -23.69 -14.24 19.20
CA PRO A 200 -24.97 -14.67 19.74
C PRO A 200 -25.11 -16.18 19.90
N GLU A 201 -24.57 -16.97 18.97
CA GLU A 201 -24.67 -18.42 19.00
C GLU A 201 -23.87 -19.00 20.17
N VAL A 202 -22.59 -18.61 20.29
CA VAL A 202 -21.68 -19.08 21.34
C VAL A 202 -22.17 -18.65 22.74
N LEU A 203 -22.57 -17.38 22.86
CA LEU A 203 -23.06 -16.86 24.14
C LEU A 203 -24.40 -17.50 24.55
N GLY A 204 -25.26 -17.79 23.57
CA GLY A 204 -26.54 -18.49 23.79
C GLY A 204 -26.38 -19.90 24.37
N GLU A 205 -25.32 -20.63 24.01
CA GLU A 205 -25.05 -21.97 24.53
C GLU A 205 -24.77 -21.99 26.06
N VAL A 206 -24.15 -20.91 26.56
CA VAL A 206 -23.73 -20.85 27.99
C VAL A 206 -24.69 -20.07 28.88
N LEU A 207 -25.69 -19.41 28.32
CA LEU A 207 -26.74 -18.75 29.10
C LEU A 207 -27.91 -19.67 29.38
N ASP A 208 -28.63 -19.40 30.48
CA ASP A 208 -29.92 -20.04 30.77
C ASP A 208 -31.01 -19.46 29.86
N ASP A 209 -31.91 -20.32 29.36
CA ASP A 209 -32.97 -19.94 28.40
C ASP A 209 -33.89 -18.81 28.89
N SER A 210 -33.93 -18.56 30.18
CA SER A 210 -34.70 -17.44 30.76
C SER A 210 -34.00 -16.11 30.73
N VAL A 211 -32.75 -16.04 30.22
CA VAL A 211 -31.93 -14.84 30.18
C VAL A 211 -31.96 -14.25 28.76
N GLU A 212 -32.42 -13.02 28.64
CA GLU A 212 -32.31 -12.27 27.40
C GLU A 212 -30.87 -11.76 27.21
N ILE A 213 -30.24 -12.17 26.12
CA ILE A 213 -28.81 -11.97 25.84
C ILE A 213 -28.43 -10.49 25.94
N GLN A 214 -29.18 -9.59 25.27
CA GLN A 214 -28.84 -8.17 25.24
C GLN A 214 -28.90 -7.53 26.62
N ASN A 215 -29.91 -7.89 27.45
CA ASN A 215 -30.02 -7.40 28.82
C ASN A 215 -28.87 -7.89 29.71
N PHE A 216 -28.48 -9.15 29.53
CA PHE A 216 -27.30 -9.71 30.19
C PHE A 216 -26.04 -8.92 29.86
N CYS A 217 -25.76 -8.73 28.58
CA CYS A 217 -24.60 -7.99 28.08
C CYS A 217 -24.57 -6.53 28.60
N ASN A 218 -25.72 -5.84 28.58
CA ASN A 218 -25.82 -4.47 29.06
C ASN A 218 -25.52 -4.35 30.55
N ARG A 219 -26.04 -5.26 31.38
CA ARG A 219 -25.78 -5.28 32.82
C ARG A 219 -24.33 -5.65 33.13
N LEU A 220 -23.73 -6.52 32.33
CA LEU A 220 -22.34 -6.92 32.45
C LEU A 220 -21.42 -5.74 32.16
N ALA A 221 -21.64 -5.00 31.07
CA ALA A 221 -20.88 -3.80 30.72
C ALA A 221 -21.02 -2.70 31.78
N GLN A 222 -22.24 -2.50 32.32
CA GLN A 222 -22.48 -1.54 33.39
C GLN A 222 -21.77 -1.92 34.68
N GLY A 223 -21.81 -3.19 35.04
CA GLY A 223 -21.09 -3.71 36.21
C GLY A 223 -19.57 -3.53 36.09
N LEU A 224 -19.02 -3.85 34.94
CA LEU A 224 -17.59 -3.68 34.60
C LEU A 224 -17.19 -2.19 34.70
N ALA A 225 -17.91 -1.30 34.03
CA ALA A 225 -17.63 0.12 34.09
C ALA A 225 -17.70 0.65 35.52
N THR A 226 -18.72 0.26 36.30
CA THR A 226 -18.87 0.66 37.72
C THR A 226 -17.70 0.16 38.57
N LEU A 227 -17.32 -1.12 38.46
CA LEU A 227 -16.22 -1.71 39.25
C LEU A 227 -14.91 -0.95 39.03
N LEU A 228 -14.62 -0.54 37.79
CA LEU A 228 -13.38 0.11 37.40
C LEU A 228 -13.37 1.62 37.69
N THR A 229 -14.49 2.32 37.46
CA THR A 229 -14.55 3.81 37.54
C THR A 229 -14.94 4.35 38.91
N GLU A 230 -15.63 3.58 39.76
CA GLU A 230 -16.08 4.06 41.03
C GLU A 230 -14.93 4.49 41.92
N ARG A 231 -14.97 5.73 42.42
CA ARG A 231 -13.99 6.26 43.35
C ARG A 231 -14.33 5.82 44.79
N THR A 232 -13.38 5.14 45.41
CA THR A 232 -13.44 4.77 46.83
C THR A 232 -12.40 5.51 47.65
N GLY A 233 -12.32 5.25 48.96
CA GLY A 233 -11.21 5.74 49.77
C GLY A 233 -9.82 5.28 49.27
N GLU A 234 -9.72 4.21 48.47
CA GLU A 234 -8.47 3.71 47.83
C GLU A 234 -8.28 4.20 46.41
N GLY A 235 -9.11 5.11 45.91
CA GLY A 235 -9.09 5.65 44.54
C GLY A 235 -10.02 4.89 43.59
N TYR A 236 -9.67 4.86 42.34
CA TYR A 236 -10.35 4.14 41.24
C TYR A 236 -9.32 3.28 40.50
N VAL A 237 -9.77 2.43 39.57
CA VAL A 237 -8.86 1.58 38.79
C VAL A 237 -8.56 2.26 37.45
N PHE A 238 -9.55 2.35 36.54
CA PHE A 238 -9.48 3.08 35.27
C PHE A 238 -10.80 3.79 35.00
N ARG A 239 -10.73 4.91 34.32
CA ARG A 239 -11.88 5.49 33.62
C ARG A 239 -12.13 4.66 32.38
N VAL A 240 -13.38 4.34 32.07
CA VAL A 240 -13.77 3.47 30.95
C VAL A 240 -14.57 4.26 29.94
N ASP A 241 -14.13 4.25 28.67
CA ASP A 241 -14.86 4.81 27.54
C ASP A 241 -15.35 3.70 26.61
N LEU A 242 -16.67 3.61 26.43
CA LEU A 242 -17.34 2.63 25.57
C LEU A 242 -17.89 3.23 24.27
N ARG A 243 -17.47 4.46 23.90
CA ARG A 243 -18.05 5.18 22.75
C ARG A 243 -17.52 4.71 21.39
N LEU A 244 -16.40 4.01 21.33
CA LEU A 244 -15.82 3.50 20.08
C LEU A 244 -16.50 2.20 19.60
N ARG A 245 -17.84 2.24 19.45
CA ARG A 245 -18.67 1.14 18.94
C ARG A 245 -19.54 1.62 17.77
N PRO A 246 -20.16 0.71 16.96
CA PRO A 246 -21.04 1.11 15.87
C PRO A 246 -22.16 2.04 16.35
N ASP A 247 -22.25 3.23 15.78
CA ASP A 247 -23.26 4.26 16.10
C ASP A 247 -23.62 4.34 17.60
N PRO A 248 -22.76 4.96 18.45
CA PRO A 248 -22.98 4.99 19.90
C PRO A 248 -24.27 5.64 20.35
N SER A 249 -24.91 6.42 19.48
CA SER A 249 -26.18 7.10 19.76
C SER A 249 -27.39 6.16 19.69
N SER A 250 -27.30 5.08 18.90
CA SER A 250 -28.42 4.18 18.64
C SER A 250 -28.15 2.71 19.01
N THR A 251 -26.90 2.36 19.36
CA THR A 251 -26.56 0.98 19.73
C THR A 251 -26.32 0.82 21.24
N PRO A 252 -26.61 -0.37 21.79
CA PRO A 252 -26.31 -0.66 23.19
C PRO A 252 -24.79 -0.73 23.44
N PRO A 253 -24.34 -0.70 24.73
CA PRO A 253 -22.88 -0.74 25.07
C PRO A 253 -22.16 -1.99 24.58
N VAL A 254 -22.85 -3.11 24.42
CA VAL A 254 -22.33 -4.35 23.87
C VAL A 254 -23.12 -4.70 22.62
N VAL A 255 -22.42 -4.92 21.51
CA VAL A 255 -23.05 -5.10 20.19
C VAL A 255 -22.81 -6.52 19.69
N ALA A 256 -23.84 -7.15 19.09
CA ALA A 256 -23.66 -8.45 18.45
C ALA A 256 -22.63 -8.37 17.29
N ALA A 257 -21.69 -9.29 17.25
CA ALA A 257 -20.61 -9.28 16.27
C ALA A 257 -21.11 -9.29 14.81
N PRO A 258 -22.10 -10.12 14.42
CA PRO A 258 -22.65 -10.06 13.05
C PRO A 258 -23.29 -8.71 12.70
N MET A 259 -23.96 -8.07 13.66
CA MET A 259 -24.57 -6.74 13.45
C MET A 259 -23.49 -5.67 13.27
N ALA A 260 -22.42 -5.74 14.07
CA ALA A 260 -21.29 -4.82 13.95
C ALA A 260 -20.58 -4.97 12.61
N LEU A 261 -20.33 -6.20 12.14
CA LEU A 261 -19.73 -6.47 10.82
C LEU A 261 -20.58 -5.89 9.69
N ALA A 262 -21.90 -6.14 9.70
CA ALA A 262 -22.83 -5.59 8.72
C ALA A 262 -22.85 -4.04 8.72
N TYR A 263 -22.76 -3.42 9.89
CA TYR A 263 -22.63 -1.96 10.01
C TYR A 263 -21.33 -1.45 9.37
N TYR A 264 -20.18 -2.03 9.71
CA TYR A 264 -18.89 -1.57 9.19
C TYR A 264 -18.75 -1.79 7.68
N GLU A 265 -19.34 -2.86 7.14
CA GLU A 265 -19.36 -3.12 5.70
C GLU A 265 -20.21 -2.11 4.92
N SER A 266 -21.37 -1.70 5.48
CA SER A 266 -22.35 -0.91 4.74
C SER A 266 -22.30 0.58 5.04
N VAL A 267 -22.05 0.99 6.29
CA VAL A 267 -22.19 2.38 6.78
C VAL A 267 -20.94 2.90 7.48
N GLY A 268 -19.97 2.02 7.78
CA GLY A 268 -18.76 2.34 8.55
C GLY A 268 -18.01 3.55 8.02
N GLN A 269 -17.67 4.46 8.93
CA GLN A 269 -17.05 5.76 8.63
C GLN A 269 -15.53 5.65 8.57
N ASN A 270 -14.87 6.59 7.90
CA ASN A 270 -13.42 6.59 7.77
C ASN A 270 -12.68 6.82 9.09
N TRP A 271 -13.26 7.60 10.01
CA TRP A 271 -12.66 7.77 11.34
C TRP A 271 -12.70 6.47 12.16
N GLU A 272 -13.72 5.60 11.96
CA GLU A 272 -13.79 4.29 12.59
C GLU A 272 -12.70 3.36 12.04
N ARG A 273 -12.41 3.41 10.74
CA ARG A 273 -11.27 2.70 10.15
C ARG A 273 -9.94 3.10 10.81
N ALA A 274 -9.72 4.41 10.99
CA ALA A 274 -8.54 4.93 11.68
C ALA A 274 -8.45 4.41 13.13
N ALA A 275 -9.58 4.37 13.86
CA ALA A 275 -9.64 3.84 15.21
C ALA A 275 -9.27 2.35 15.27
N PHE A 276 -9.71 1.56 14.29
CA PHE A 276 -9.42 0.12 14.22
C PHE A 276 -7.98 -0.22 13.83
N ILE A 277 -7.16 0.74 13.35
CA ILE A 277 -5.70 0.51 13.15
C ILE A 277 -5.06 0.04 14.45
N LYS A 278 -5.48 0.62 15.57
CA LYS A 278 -4.95 0.32 16.91
C LYS A 278 -5.78 -0.73 17.67
N ALA A 279 -6.80 -1.34 17.06
CA ALA A 279 -7.68 -2.29 17.74
C ALA A 279 -6.99 -3.63 18.00
N ARG A 280 -7.19 -4.17 19.20
CA ARG A 280 -6.63 -5.44 19.67
C ARG A 280 -7.58 -6.12 20.64
N VAL A 281 -7.71 -7.43 20.57
CA VAL A 281 -8.44 -8.19 21.60
C VAL A 281 -7.68 -8.11 22.92
N CYS A 282 -8.34 -7.70 24.01
CA CYS A 282 -7.71 -7.52 25.33
C CYS A 282 -8.30 -8.38 26.42
N ALA A 283 -9.57 -8.78 26.31
CA ALA A 283 -10.23 -9.60 27.33
C ALA A 283 -11.44 -10.36 26.76
N GLY A 284 -11.95 -11.33 27.51
CA GLY A 284 -13.08 -12.17 27.17
C GLY A 284 -12.68 -13.36 26.31
N ASP A 285 -13.48 -13.69 25.29
CA ASP A 285 -13.23 -14.76 24.33
C ASP A 285 -12.25 -14.28 23.26
N ILE A 286 -10.98 -14.65 23.46
CA ILE A 286 -9.87 -14.17 22.60
C ILE A 286 -9.99 -14.69 21.17
N GLU A 287 -10.44 -15.93 21.00
CA GLU A 287 -10.55 -16.57 19.67
C GLU A 287 -11.65 -15.90 18.84
N GLU A 288 -12.84 -15.71 19.41
CA GLU A 288 -13.94 -15.00 18.75
C GLU A 288 -13.56 -13.55 18.41
N GLY A 289 -12.87 -12.87 19.33
CA GLY A 289 -12.37 -11.53 19.08
C GLY A 289 -11.36 -11.45 17.93
N GLN A 290 -10.48 -12.44 17.82
CA GLN A 290 -9.51 -12.51 16.71
C GLN A 290 -10.21 -12.80 15.36
N GLN A 291 -11.20 -13.68 15.34
CA GLN A 291 -12.01 -13.95 14.16
C GLN A 291 -12.76 -12.69 13.69
N PHE A 292 -13.36 -11.97 14.64
CA PHE A 292 -14.02 -10.69 14.35
C PHE A 292 -13.05 -9.65 13.74
N LEU A 293 -11.85 -9.46 14.31
CA LEU A 293 -10.86 -8.56 13.76
C LEU A 293 -10.35 -9.02 12.38
N ALA A 294 -10.27 -10.34 12.17
CA ALA A 294 -9.90 -10.88 10.86
C ALA A 294 -10.97 -10.57 9.79
N ALA A 295 -12.25 -10.69 10.15
CA ALA A 295 -13.37 -10.33 9.28
C ALA A 295 -13.41 -8.82 8.97
N LEU A 296 -12.97 -7.96 9.88
CA LEU A 296 -12.89 -6.50 9.67
C LEU A 296 -11.71 -6.04 8.81
N LYS A 297 -10.71 -6.88 8.54
CA LYS A 297 -9.51 -6.47 7.76
C LYS A 297 -9.86 -5.81 6.42
N PRO A 298 -10.83 -6.29 5.61
CA PRO A 298 -11.19 -5.63 4.35
C PRO A 298 -11.77 -4.23 4.55
N PHE A 299 -12.49 -3.98 5.64
CA PHE A 299 -13.00 -2.67 6.00
C PHE A 299 -11.87 -1.72 6.39
N ILE A 300 -10.93 -2.17 7.24
CA ILE A 300 -9.82 -1.35 7.74
C ILE A 300 -8.83 -1.05 6.60
N TRP A 301 -8.39 -2.09 5.90
CA TRP A 301 -7.31 -2.07 4.93
C TRP A 301 -7.83 -2.24 3.51
N ARG A 302 -8.47 -1.18 2.97
CA ARG A 302 -8.97 -1.19 1.60
C ARG A 302 -7.80 -1.17 0.62
N ARG A 303 -7.86 -2.01 -0.41
CA ARG A 303 -6.85 -2.04 -1.49
C ARG A 303 -6.93 -0.85 -2.43
N SER A 304 -8.11 -0.26 -2.60
CA SER A 304 -8.30 0.98 -3.35
C SER A 304 -7.87 2.18 -2.51
N LEU A 305 -7.23 3.17 -3.13
CA LEU A 305 -6.85 4.42 -2.47
C LEU A 305 -8.08 5.13 -1.91
N ASP A 306 -8.10 5.28 -0.62
CA ASP A 306 -9.17 5.93 0.09
C ASP A 306 -8.75 7.33 0.56
N PHE A 307 -8.77 8.27 -0.39
CA PHE A 307 -8.49 9.68 -0.11
C PHE A 307 -9.61 10.36 0.68
N GLN A 308 -10.83 9.78 0.70
CA GLN A 308 -11.89 10.28 1.57
C GLN A 308 -11.47 10.21 3.05
N ALA A 309 -10.74 9.17 3.44
CA ALA A 309 -10.19 9.06 4.79
C ALA A 309 -9.25 10.22 5.13
N VAL A 310 -8.42 10.66 4.18
CA VAL A 310 -7.52 11.81 4.37
C VAL A 310 -8.32 13.10 4.56
N LEU A 311 -9.34 13.30 3.75
CA LEU A 311 -10.18 14.50 3.81
C LEU A 311 -11.07 14.55 5.05
N ASP A 312 -11.62 13.42 5.47
CA ASP A 312 -12.41 13.33 6.69
C ASP A 312 -11.54 13.58 7.92
N ILE A 313 -10.30 13.08 7.94
CA ILE A 313 -9.31 13.37 8.98
C ILE A 313 -8.94 14.86 8.97
N GLN A 314 -8.76 15.46 7.79
CA GLN A 314 -8.54 16.91 7.66
C GLN A 314 -9.77 17.73 8.11
N SER A 315 -11.00 17.28 7.80
CA SER A 315 -12.21 17.95 8.22
C SER A 315 -12.40 17.89 9.73
N ILE A 316 -12.06 16.78 10.36
CA ILE A 316 -12.04 16.61 11.82
C ILE A 316 -11.00 17.56 12.44
N LYS A 317 -9.82 17.70 11.82
CA LYS A 317 -8.82 18.69 12.23
C LYS A 317 -9.37 20.12 12.16
N LYS A 318 -10.01 20.52 11.06
CA LYS A 318 -10.62 21.84 10.91
C LYS A 318 -11.68 22.10 11.99
N GLN A 319 -12.51 21.14 12.31
CA GLN A 319 -13.52 21.27 13.37
C GLN A 319 -12.86 21.45 14.75
N ILE A 320 -11.79 20.75 15.06
CA ILE A 320 -11.07 20.88 16.34
C ILE A 320 -10.30 22.22 16.41
N HIS A 321 -9.77 22.72 15.28
CA HIS A 321 -9.01 23.99 15.23
C HIS A 321 -9.88 25.24 15.18
N THR A 322 -11.11 25.16 14.67
CA THR A 322 -12.03 26.32 14.56
C THR A 322 -12.46 26.86 15.92
N TYR A 323 -12.31 26.08 16.98
CA TYR A 323 -12.62 26.51 18.35
C TYR A 323 -11.55 27.37 19.02
N LYS A 324 -10.33 27.53 18.42
CA LYS A 324 -9.26 28.36 18.99
C LYS A 324 -8.39 29.02 17.89
N THR A 325 -8.99 29.97 17.16
CA THR A 325 -8.20 30.84 16.28
C THR A 325 -7.84 32.11 17.06
N GLY A 326 -6.53 32.34 17.29
CA GLY A 326 -6.07 33.68 17.62
C GLY A 326 -4.82 33.87 18.44
N GLU A 327 -3.97 32.90 18.80
CA GLU A 327 -2.74 33.19 19.54
C GLU A 327 -1.58 32.28 19.13
N GLY A 328 -0.34 32.79 19.29
CA GLY A 328 0.91 32.07 19.03
C GLY A 328 1.00 30.71 19.77
N LEU A 329 1.93 29.87 19.36
CA LEU A 329 2.22 28.60 20.04
C LEU A 329 3.03 28.90 21.31
N GLU A 330 2.35 29.26 22.40
CA GLU A 330 2.99 29.49 23.70
C GLU A 330 3.01 28.16 24.50
N ALA A 331 4.08 27.94 25.26
CA ALA A 331 4.22 26.76 26.11
C ALA A 331 3.22 26.77 27.27
N ALA A 332 2.92 27.94 27.84
CA ALA A 332 1.96 28.10 28.92
C ALA A 332 0.54 27.73 28.48
N GLY A 333 -0.03 26.71 29.13
CA GLY A 333 -1.35 26.20 28.78
C GLY A 333 -1.44 25.37 27.48
N ALA A 334 -0.31 25.11 26.81
CA ALA A 334 -0.26 24.33 25.57
C ALA A 334 -0.84 22.93 25.77
N ASN A 335 -1.78 22.54 24.90
CA ASN A 335 -2.30 21.19 24.93
C ASN A 335 -1.40 20.26 24.09
N LEU A 336 -0.62 19.43 24.78
CA LEU A 336 0.38 18.51 24.20
C LEU A 336 -0.24 17.47 23.26
N LYS A 337 -1.52 17.12 23.45
CA LYS A 337 -2.21 16.09 22.66
C LYS A 337 -2.99 16.69 21.50
N LEU A 338 -3.86 17.67 21.78
CA LEU A 338 -4.85 18.20 20.83
C LEU A 338 -4.45 19.56 20.24
N GLY A 339 -3.43 20.22 20.81
CA GLY A 339 -2.92 21.49 20.34
C GLY A 339 -2.19 21.38 19.01
N ARG A 340 -1.91 22.55 18.41
CA ARG A 340 -1.05 22.61 17.22
C ARG A 340 0.35 22.10 17.57
N GLY A 341 0.92 21.26 16.71
CA GLY A 341 2.20 20.61 16.95
C GLY A 341 2.17 19.50 17.99
N GLY A 342 0.98 19.10 18.48
CA GLY A 342 0.83 18.06 19.50
C GLY A 342 0.88 16.63 18.98
N ILE A 343 0.83 15.67 19.92
CA ILE A 343 0.92 14.22 19.69
C ILE A 343 -0.07 13.77 18.59
N ARG A 344 -1.27 14.33 18.58
CA ARG A 344 -2.33 13.94 17.64
C ARG A 344 -1.98 14.28 16.18
N GLU A 345 -1.19 15.32 15.93
CA GLU A 345 -0.72 15.65 14.59
C GLU A 345 0.28 14.59 14.09
N ILE A 346 1.15 14.09 14.98
CA ILE A 346 2.11 13.02 14.65
C ILE A 346 1.35 11.71 14.40
N GLU A 347 0.43 11.34 15.29
CA GLU A 347 -0.40 10.13 15.12
C GLU A 347 -1.20 10.18 13.81
N PHE A 348 -1.81 11.32 13.48
CA PHE A 348 -2.56 11.49 12.23
C PHE A 348 -1.68 11.49 10.99
N PHE A 349 -0.49 12.06 11.07
CA PHE A 349 0.51 11.96 10.00
C PHE A 349 0.76 10.49 9.63
N VAL A 350 0.97 9.66 10.63
CA VAL A 350 1.24 8.22 10.45
C VAL A 350 0.01 7.47 10.00
N GLN A 351 -1.12 7.58 10.72
CA GLN A 351 -2.35 6.84 10.45
C GLN A 351 -2.95 7.15 9.08
N THR A 352 -2.86 8.41 8.65
CA THR A 352 -3.31 8.80 7.30
C THR A 352 -2.55 8.04 6.22
N GLN A 353 -1.23 7.97 6.32
CA GLN A 353 -0.42 7.22 5.38
C GLN A 353 -0.67 5.71 5.46
N GLN A 354 -0.88 5.18 6.67
CA GLN A 354 -1.27 3.78 6.86
C GLN A 354 -2.60 3.44 6.17
N LEU A 355 -3.62 4.29 6.29
CA LEU A 355 -4.91 4.08 5.62
C LEU A 355 -4.81 4.13 4.10
N ILE A 356 -3.91 4.95 3.57
CA ILE A 356 -3.67 5.09 2.13
C ILE A 356 -2.89 3.88 1.58
N LEU A 357 -1.84 3.47 2.28
CA LEU A 357 -0.82 2.55 1.76
C LEU A 357 -0.92 1.14 2.32
N GLY A 358 -1.44 1.00 3.56
CA GLY A 358 -1.47 -0.26 4.29
C GLY A 358 -2.38 -1.34 3.67
N GLY A 359 -3.34 -0.94 2.84
CA GLY A 359 -4.16 -1.88 2.08
C GLY A 359 -3.35 -2.73 1.09
N ARG A 360 -2.28 -2.14 0.53
CA ARG A 360 -1.37 -2.77 -0.43
C ARG A 360 -0.09 -3.30 0.19
N ASN A 361 0.38 -2.65 1.28
CA ASN A 361 1.60 -3.05 1.98
C ASN A 361 1.32 -3.42 3.44
N PRO A 362 1.20 -4.73 3.76
CA PRO A 362 0.95 -5.18 5.13
C PRO A 362 2.02 -4.78 6.15
N ALA A 363 3.27 -4.54 5.73
CA ALA A 363 4.35 -4.11 6.63
C ALA A 363 4.09 -2.74 7.28
N LEU A 364 3.20 -1.91 6.70
CA LEU A 364 2.83 -0.59 7.21
C LEU A 364 1.72 -0.62 8.27
N ARG A 365 1.22 -1.80 8.67
CA ARG A 365 0.03 -1.96 9.51
C ARG A 365 0.32 -2.03 11.01
N SER A 366 1.52 -1.67 11.46
CA SER A 366 1.81 -1.65 12.90
C SER A 366 0.83 -0.72 13.64
N PRO A 367 0.21 -1.16 14.75
CA PRO A 367 -0.62 -0.29 15.58
C PRO A 367 0.19 0.75 16.36
N ARG A 368 1.50 0.54 16.51
CA ARG A 368 2.41 1.44 17.23
C ARG A 368 2.89 2.56 16.35
N THR A 369 2.78 3.80 16.85
CA THR A 369 3.05 5.01 16.09
C THR A 369 4.49 5.08 15.57
N LEU A 370 5.49 4.82 16.43
CA LEU A 370 6.92 4.88 16.04
C LEU A 370 7.32 3.74 15.09
N GLU A 371 6.80 2.54 15.32
CA GLU A 371 7.04 1.40 14.42
C GLU A 371 6.45 1.64 13.03
N ALA A 372 5.24 2.18 12.98
CA ALA A 372 4.58 2.52 11.72
C ALA A 372 5.33 3.65 10.98
N LEU A 373 5.81 4.67 11.71
CA LEU A 373 6.61 5.75 11.13
C LEU A 373 7.93 5.23 10.54
N LYS A 374 8.60 4.32 11.26
CA LYS A 374 9.79 3.63 10.78
C LYS A 374 9.51 2.79 9.52
N ALA A 375 8.44 2.00 9.52
CA ALA A 375 8.05 1.19 8.37
C ALA A 375 7.71 2.04 7.14
N LEU A 376 7.07 3.21 7.32
CA LEU A 376 6.82 4.18 6.26
C LEU A 376 8.12 4.74 5.68
N THR A 377 9.12 4.95 6.53
CA THR A 377 10.44 5.43 6.09
C THR A 377 11.20 4.35 5.32
N GLU A 378 11.21 3.12 5.81
CA GLU A 378 11.81 1.97 5.12
C GLU A 378 11.15 1.70 3.75
N ALA A 379 9.85 1.99 3.64
CA ALA A 379 9.10 1.89 2.39
C ALA A 379 9.28 3.14 1.46
N GLY A 380 10.06 4.15 1.86
CA GLY A 380 10.35 5.34 1.06
C GLY A 380 9.23 6.38 1.01
N HIS A 381 8.23 6.31 1.90
CA HIS A 381 7.11 7.26 1.95
C HIS A 381 7.37 8.46 2.87
N VAL A 382 8.32 8.32 3.79
CA VAL A 382 8.75 9.37 4.72
C VAL A 382 10.27 9.47 4.63
N THR A 383 10.81 10.68 4.66
CA THR A 383 12.27 10.85 4.64
C THR A 383 12.88 10.48 5.99
N PRO A 384 14.14 10.02 6.05
CA PRO A 384 14.82 9.72 7.30
C PRO A 384 14.85 10.91 8.28
N GLU A 385 15.00 12.13 7.77
CA GLU A 385 15.04 13.36 8.55
C GLU A 385 13.68 13.63 9.20
N THR A 386 12.58 13.53 8.43
CA THR A 386 11.21 13.66 8.95
C THR A 386 10.90 12.60 9.99
N CYS A 387 11.32 11.35 9.74
CA CYS A 387 11.16 10.25 10.69
C CYS A 387 11.88 10.54 12.01
N ALA A 388 13.13 10.97 11.97
CA ALA A 388 13.91 11.29 13.16
C ALA A 388 13.25 12.44 13.95
N GLN A 389 12.91 13.54 13.27
CA GLN A 389 12.26 14.69 13.89
C GLN A 389 10.94 14.35 14.56
N LEU A 390 10.04 13.66 13.86
CA LEU A 390 8.73 13.29 14.41
C LEU A 390 8.83 12.24 15.52
N SER A 391 9.80 11.31 15.44
CA SER A 391 10.05 10.33 16.50
C SER A 391 10.54 10.98 17.78
N GLU A 392 11.51 11.88 17.68
CA GLU A 392 12.03 12.62 18.83
C GLU A 392 10.93 13.47 19.46
N ALA A 393 10.18 14.22 18.62
CA ALA A 393 9.08 15.04 19.09
C ALA A 393 7.99 14.21 19.79
N TYR A 394 7.65 13.04 19.22
CA TYR A 394 6.68 12.14 19.82
C TYR A 394 7.11 11.67 21.21
N LEU A 395 8.36 11.23 21.37
CA LEU A 395 8.91 10.80 22.66
C LEU A 395 8.86 11.93 23.70
N ILE A 396 9.34 13.12 23.34
CA ILE A 396 9.34 14.28 24.25
C ILE A 396 7.91 14.66 24.68
N LEU A 397 6.99 14.76 23.74
CA LEU A 397 5.61 15.12 24.03
C LEU A 397 4.89 14.07 24.90
N ARG A 398 5.19 12.78 24.71
CA ARG A 398 4.64 11.69 25.52
C ARG A 398 5.21 11.68 26.93
N ASP A 399 6.52 11.91 27.06
CA ASP A 399 7.18 12.04 28.34
C ASP A 399 6.58 13.20 29.15
N LEU A 400 6.42 14.36 28.51
CA LEU A 400 5.79 15.51 29.18
C LEU A 400 4.33 15.26 29.55
N GLU A 401 3.57 14.59 28.66
CA GLU A 401 2.19 14.20 28.97
C GLU A 401 2.14 13.31 30.24
N HIS A 402 3.09 12.40 30.39
CA HIS A 402 3.22 11.59 31.63
C HIS A 402 3.54 12.44 32.85
N ARG A 403 4.52 13.39 32.75
CA ARG A 403 4.89 14.25 33.90
C ARG A 403 3.71 15.09 34.38
N VAL A 404 2.93 15.64 33.46
CA VAL A 404 1.72 16.41 33.81
C VAL A 404 0.68 15.50 34.52
N GLN A 405 0.49 14.28 34.02
CA GLN A 405 -0.48 13.33 34.61
C GLN A 405 -0.04 12.75 35.96
N MET A 406 1.27 12.57 36.19
CA MET A 406 1.83 12.06 37.44
C MET A 406 1.68 13.02 38.61
N LEU A 407 1.44 14.31 38.39
CA LEU A 407 1.25 15.26 39.46
C LEU A 407 0.03 14.90 40.35
N GLU A 408 -1.14 14.65 39.75
CA GLU A 408 -2.41 14.49 40.45
C GLU A 408 -3.27 13.28 40.00
N ASP A 409 -2.78 12.38 39.17
CA ASP A 409 -3.53 11.31 38.50
C ASP A 409 -4.75 11.85 37.72
N ASP A 410 -4.57 13.01 37.06
CA ASP A 410 -5.61 13.63 36.25
C ASP A 410 -5.42 13.33 34.76
N GLN A 411 -6.57 13.20 34.07
CA GLN A 411 -6.61 13.07 32.60
C GLN A 411 -6.40 14.44 31.97
N THR A 412 -5.26 15.00 32.14
CA THR A 412 -4.87 16.29 31.56
C THR A 412 -3.79 16.08 30.49
N HIS A 413 -3.85 16.92 29.48
CA HIS A 413 -2.91 16.93 28.35
C HIS A 413 -2.30 18.32 28.16
N SER A 414 -2.58 19.26 29.05
CA SER A 414 -2.11 20.65 28.92
C SER A 414 -1.00 20.95 29.92
N LEU A 415 0.06 21.55 29.45
CA LEU A 415 1.04 22.17 30.34
C LEU A 415 0.35 23.20 31.23
N PRO A 416 0.69 23.25 32.52
CA PRO A 416 0.08 24.24 33.40
C PRO A 416 0.31 25.67 32.92
N ALA A 417 -0.75 26.49 32.96
CA ALA A 417 -0.62 27.93 32.66
C ALA A 417 0.11 28.68 33.81
N ASP A 418 -0.02 28.20 35.03
CA ASP A 418 0.69 28.70 36.20
C ASP A 418 2.18 28.35 36.15
N ASP A 419 3.04 29.35 36.30
CA ASP A 419 4.50 29.22 36.18
C ASP A 419 5.10 28.25 37.20
N ASN A 420 4.62 28.24 38.46
CA ASN A 420 5.15 27.34 39.48
C ASN A 420 4.83 25.89 39.15
N ARG A 421 3.58 25.61 38.79
CA ARG A 421 3.15 24.27 38.36
C ARG A 421 3.86 23.81 37.09
N ARG A 422 4.11 24.74 36.14
CA ARG A 422 4.86 24.44 34.93
C ARG A 422 6.35 24.16 35.22
N ALA A 423 6.91 24.90 36.20
CA ALA A 423 8.26 24.64 36.69
C ALA A 423 8.37 23.27 37.39
N ASP A 424 7.31 22.78 38.05
CA ASP A 424 7.30 21.45 38.62
C ASP A 424 7.37 20.37 37.51
N VAL A 425 6.64 20.56 36.40
CA VAL A 425 6.73 19.69 35.22
C VAL A 425 8.12 19.74 34.59
N ALA A 426 8.69 20.95 34.44
CA ALA A 426 10.04 21.14 33.90
C ALA A 426 11.09 20.42 34.78
N ALA A 427 10.98 20.52 36.13
CA ALA A 427 11.85 19.82 37.06
C ALA A 427 11.77 18.30 36.92
N LEU A 428 10.56 17.73 36.80
CA LEU A 428 10.37 16.29 36.54
C LEU A 428 10.92 15.86 35.16
N TYR A 429 11.06 16.80 34.23
CA TYR A 429 11.68 16.58 32.91
C TYR A 429 13.20 16.85 32.93
N GLY A 430 13.78 17.21 34.08
CA GLY A 430 15.20 17.46 34.23
C GLY A 430 15.65 18.87 33.84
N GLN A 431 14.73 19.83 33.72
CA GLN A 431 15.02 21.23 33.38
C GLN A 431 14.78 22.14 34.59
N ASP A 432 15.80 22.97 34.95
CA ASP A 432 15.72 23.89 36.06
C ASP A 432 15.34 25.32 35.62
N ASP A 433 15.64 25.68 34.36
CA ASP A 433 15.28 26.99 33.77
C ASP A 433 13.95 26.88 33.02
N LEU A 434 12.88 27.41 33.61
CA LEU A 434 11.55 27.44 33.02
C LEU A 434 11.50 28.14 31.67
N ALA A 435 12.26 29.27 31.52
CA ALA A 435 12.26 30.01 30.27
C ALA A 435 12.95 29.22 29.14
N ALA A 436 13.98 28.44 29.45
CA ALA A 436 14.62 27.55 28.49
C ALA A 436 13.70 26.40 28.13
N PHE A 437 12.99 25.84 29.10
CA PHE A 437 11.97 24.81 28.87
C PHE A 437 10.84 25.29 27.95
N ASP A 438 10.26 26.47 28.23
CA ASP A 438 9.19 27.05 27.42
C ASP A 438 9.63 27.26 25.96
N ARG A 439 10.82 27.86 25.74
CA ARG A 439 11.37 28.06 24.37
C ARG A 439 11.60 26.74 23.64
N ALA A 440 12.07 25.70 24.32
CA ALA A 440 12.26 24.38 23.73
C ALA A 440 10.91 23.76 23.31
N MET A 441 9.88 23.91 24.15
CA MET A 441 8.53 23.43 23.85
C MET A 441 7.89 24.16 22.66
N GLU A 442 7.99 25.48 22.62
CA GLU A 442 7.49 26.27 21.50
C GLU A 442 8.17 25.88 20.19
N SER A 443 9.50 25.73 20.20
CA SER A 443 10.25 25.27 19.03
C SER A 443 9.81 23.87 18.57
N LEU A 444 9.60 22.94 19.51
CA LEU A 444 9.14 21.58 19.22
C LEU A 444 7.76 21.59 18.56
N LEU A 445 6.80 22.31 19.17
CA LEU A 445 5.42 22.40 18.67
C LEU A 445 5.36 23.05 17.28
N VAL A 446 6.14 24.11 17.06
CA VAL A 446 6.28 24.77 15.74
C VAL A 446 6.86 23.80 14.70
N GLY A 447 7.89 23.04 15.08
CA GLY A 447 8.52 22.04 14.21
C GLY A 447 7.55 20.96 13.75
N VAL A 448 6.82 20.36 14.67
CA VAL A 448 5.80 19.32 14.35
C VAL A 448 4.68 19.89 13.49
N ASN A 449 4.15 21.08 13.85
CA ASN A 449 3.07 21.71 13.11
C ASN A 449 3.48 22.04 11.66
N ARG A 450 4.72 22.49 11.45
CA ARG A 450 5.26 22.75 10.11
C ARG A 450 5.34 21.45 9.30
N THR A 451 5.97 20.40 9.83
CA THR A 451 6.11 19.11 9.14
C THR A 451 4.74 18.47 8.84
N TYR A 452 3.80 18.63 9.76
CA TYR A 452 2.43 18.18 9.53
C TYR A 452 1.72 19.05 8.46
N GLY A 453 1.97 20.36 8.43
CA GLY A 453 1.46 21.30 7.43
C GLY A 453 1.95 20.96 6.02
N GLU A 454 3.22 20.62 5.86
CA GLU A 454 3.83 20.24 4.57
C GLU A 454 3.15 19.04 3.91
N LEU A 455 2.58 18.12 4.69
CA LEU A 455 1.80 17.00 4.17
C LEU A 455 0.43 17.44 3.62
N PHE A 456 -0.09 18.58 4.09
CA PHE A 456 -1.45 19.04 3.84
C PHE A 456 -1.50 20.53 3.44
N ASP A 457 -0.39 21.08 2.94
CA ASP A 457 -0.27 22.50 2.66
C ASP A 457 -1.28 22.96 1.64
N ASP A 458 -2.21 23.77 2.10
CA ASP A 458 -3.21 24.48 1.32
C ASP A 458 -2.57 25.76 0.74
N GLY A 459 -1.48 25.60 0.00
CA GLY A 459 -0.85 26.71 -0.71
C GLY A 459 -1.60 27.06 -1.97
N GLU A 460 -1.95 28.28 -2.08
CA GLU A 460 -2.19 29.09 -3.25
C GLU A 460 -3.63 29.55 -3.50
N GLU A 461 -3.69 30.86 -3.62
CA GLU A 461 -4.86 31.64 -4.01
C GLU A 461 -5.37 31.26 -5.41
N LEU A 462 -6.69 31.26 -5.56
CA LEU A 462 -7.45 30.99 -6.79
C LEU A 462 -7.32 32.10 -7.86
N SER A 463 -6.13 32.62 -8.08
CA SER A 463 -5.88 33.57 -9.18
C SER A 463 -5.12 32.87 -10.30
N SER A 464 -5.78 32.70 -11.45
CA SER A 464 -5.11 32.26 -12.66
C SER A 464 -4.22 33.37 -13.22
N SER A 465 -3.00 32.99 -13.63
CA SER A 465 -2.06 33.91 -14.29
C SER A 465 -2.60 34.50 -15.62
N PHE A 466 -3.70 33.96 -16.14
CA PHE A 466 -4.29 34.32 -17.44
C PHE A 466 -5.49 35.28 -17.34
N GLY A 467 -6.08 35.50 -16.16
CA GLY A 467 -7.20 36.41 -15.95
C GLY A 467 -8.38 35.80 -15.20
N SER A 468 -9.55 36.46 -15.29
CA SER A 468 -10.75 36.05 -14.57
C SER A 468 -11.37 34.78 -15.14
N LEU A 469 -11.70 33.83 -14.26
CA LEU A 469 -12.40 32.60 -14.57
C LEU A 469 -13.67 32.51 -13.71
N VAL A 470 -14.82 32.89 -14.28
CA VAL A 470 -16.12 32.91 -13.63
C VAL A 470 -17.04 31.90 -14.30
N PHE A 471 -17.42 30.86 -13.54
CA PHE A 471 -18.30 29.79 -14.02
C PHE A 471 -19.65 29.76 -13.28
N THR A 472 -20.05 30.89 -12.67
CA THR A 472 -21.31 31.07 -11.96
C THR A 472 -22.34 31.75 -12.86
N GLY A 473 -23.61 31.33 -12.81
CA GLY A 473 -24.70 31.92 -13.58
C GLY A 473 -25.26 31.00 -14.68
N VAL A 474 -26.27 31.51 -15.38
CA VAL A 474 -27.00 30.76 -16.42
C VAL A 474 -26.30 30.87 -17.80
N GLU A 475 -25.58 31.96 -18.03
CA GLU A 475 -24.90 32.27 -19.29
C GLU A 475 -23.38 32.27 -19.14
N ASN A 476 -22.68 32.13 -20.25
CA ASN A 476 -21.22 32.20 -20.26
C ASN A 476 -20.71 33.63 -20.06
N ASP A 477 -19.85 33.84 -19.08
CA ASP A 477 -19.21 35.13 -18.85
C ASP A 477 -18.27 35.51 -20.02
N PRO A 478 -18.44 36.69 -20.67
CA PRO A 478 -17.61 37.09 -21.80
C PRO A 478 -16.12 37.16 -21.47
N GLY A 479 -15.76 37.62 -20.26
CA GLY A 479 -14.36 37.71 -19.81
C GLY A 479 -13.70 36.34 -19.64
N THR A 480 -14.47 35.35 -19.17
CA THR A 480 -14.02 33.95 -19.05
C THR A 480 -13.82 33.33 -20.43
N LEU A 481 -14.71 33.59 -21.41
CA LEU A 481 -14.53 33.10 -22.78
C LEU A 481 -13.28 33.70 -23.46
N GLU A 482 -12.98 34.96 -23.18
CA GLU A 482 -11.78 35.61 -23.70
C GLU A 482 -10.52 35.04 -23.05
N THR A 483 -10.56 34.78 -21.74
CA THR A 483 -9.46 34.12 -21.00
C THR A 483 -9.21 32.73 -21.56
N LEU A 484 -10.24 31.90 -21.76
CA LEU A 484 -10.10 30.57 -22.36
C LEU A 484 -9.51 30.62 -23.79
N LYS A 485 -9.90 31.58 -24.60
CA LYS A 485 -9.31 31.76 -25.93
C LYS A 485 -7.82 32.14 -25.85
N ARG A 486 -7.43 33.02 -24.92
CA ARG A 486 -6.02 33.33 -24.67
C ARG A 486 -5.22 32.13 -24.18
N MET A 487 -5.85 31.21 -23.46
CA MET A 487 -5.27 29.93 -23.07
C MET A 487 -5.16 28.92 -24.22
N GLY A 488 -5.64 29.26 -25.42
CA GLY A 488 -5.54 28.41 -26.64
C GLY A 488 -6.74 27.50 -26.88
N PHE A 489 -7.85 27.63 -26.13
CA PHE A 489 -9.06 26.86 -26.39
C PHE A 489 -9.80 27.40 -27.62
N THR A 490 -10.03 26.54 -28.62
CA THR A 490 -10.78 26.89 -29.82
C THR A 490 -12.27 26.80 -29.62
N VAL A 491 -12.73 25.93 -28.68
CA VAL A 491 -14.14 25.72 -28.33
C VAL A 491 -14.47 26.25 -26.93
N ALA A 492 -14.04 27.46 -26.62
CA ALA A 492 -14.13 28.08 -25.28
C ALA A 492 -15.54 28.03 -24.64
N SER A 493 -16.61 28.19 -25.44
CA SER A 493 -17.99 28.10 -24.98
C SER A 493 -18.30 26.70 -24.44
N SER A 494 -17.96 25.65 -25.20
CA SER A 494 -18.19 24.26 -24.77
C SER A 494 -17.40 23.88 -23.50
N VAL A 495 -16.18 24.39 -23.35
CA VAL A 495 -15.37 24.21 -22.14
C VAL A 495 -16.04 24.88 -20.95
N SER A 496 -16.46 26.14 -21.10
CA SER A 496 -17.16 26.89 -20.05
C SER A 496 -18.47 26.21 -19.63
N ASP A 497 -19.29 25.77 -20.60
CA ASP A 497 -20.54 25.05 -20.36
C ASP A 497 -20.30 23.75 -19.58
N THR A 498 -19.26 23.01 -19.93
CA THR A 498 -18.89 21.78 -19.26
C THR A 498 -18.52 22.03 -17.79
N ILE A 499 -17.62 22.98 -17.54
CA ILE A 499 -17.18 23.33 -16.17
C ILE A 499 -18.36 23.83 -15.34
N ARG A 500 -19.21 24.68 -15.93
CA ARG A 500 -20.41 25.17 -15.26
C ARG A 500 -21.36 24.03 -14.88
N SER A 501 -21.56 23.08 -15.79
CA SER A 501 -22.41 21.90 -15.50
C SER A 501 -21.87 21.08 -14.32
N TRP A 502 -20.55 21.00 -14.17
CA TRP A 502 -19.91 20.34 -13.05
C TRP A 502 -20.08 21.12 -11.75
N HIS A 503 -19.95 22.44 -11.76
CA HIS A 503 -20.27 23.28 -10.59
C HIS A 503 -21.72 23.12 -10.14
N HIS A 504 -22.65 22.84 -11.05
CA HIS A 504 -24.05 22.53 -10.72
C HIS A 504 -24.28 21.08 -10.24
N GLY A 505 -23.21 20.27 -10.07
CA GLY A 505 -23.32 18.92 -9.51
C GLY A 505 -23.90 17.88 -10.46
N ARG A 506 -23.84 18.08 -11.76
CA ARG A 506 -24.44 17.17 -12.76
C ARG A 506 -23.66 15.88 -13.00
N ILE A 507 -22.47 15.75 -12.43
CA ILE A 507 -21.66 14.53 -12.49
C ILE A 507 -21.43 13.96 -11.08
N PRO A 508 -21.19 12.64 -10.93
CA PRO A 508 -20.96 12.01 -9.62
C PRO A 508 -19.86 12.70 -8.81
N ALA A 509 -18.76 13.08 -9.46
CA ALA A 509 -17.60 13.71 -8.84
C ALA A 509 -17.90 15.05 -8.13
N THR A 510 -18.93 15.79 -8.57
CA THR A 510 -19.29 17.10 -8.01
C THR A 510 -20.67 17.13 -7.39
N ARG A 511 -21.34 15.99 -7.22
CA ARG A 511 -22.69 15.90 -6.68
C ARG A 511 -22.79 16.42 -5.26
N THR A 512 -21.77 16.18 -4.43
CA THR A 512 -21.72 16.65 -3.04
C THR A 512 -21.21 18.09 -2.93
N ALA A 513 -21.53 18.78 -1.83
CA ALA A 513 -21.01 20.13 -1.57
C ALA A 513 -19.48 20.14 -1.53
N ARG A 514 -18.88 19.13 -0.90
CA ARG A 514 -17.42 18.97 -0.83
C ARG A 514 -16.80 18.73 -2.21
N GLY A 515 -17.43 17.91 -3.05
CA GLY A 515 -16.97 17.69 -4.43
C GLY A 515 -16.94 18.98 -5.24
N ARG A 516 -17.95 19.86 -5.06
CA ARG A 516 -17.99 21.18 -5.72
C ARG A 516 -16.91 22.13 -5.21
N GLU A 517 -16.67 22.14 -3.89
CA GLU A 517 -15.61 22.98 -3.27
C GLU A 517 -14.24 22.60 -3.83
N LEU A 518 -13.89 21.31 -3.83
CA LEU A 518 -12.62 20.84 -4.36
C LEU A 518 -12.50 21.12 -5.86
N PHE A 519 -13.61 20.96 -6.60
CA PHE A 519 -13.62 21.24 -8.03
C PHE A 519 -13.39 22.73 -8.32
N THR A 520 -13.94 23.63 -7.52
CA THR A 520 -13.70 25.07 -7.64
C THR A 520 -12.22 25.41 -7.56
N ARG A 521 -11.49 24.72 -6.68
CA ARG A 521 -10.04 24.87 -6.55
C ARG A 521 -9.27 24.20 -7.69
N LEU A 522 -9.76 23.08 -8.21
CA LEU A 522 -9.10 22.30 -9.25
C LEU A 522 -9.28 22.91 -10.65
N ALA A 523 -10.42 23.55 -10.91
CA ALA A 523 -10.79 24.02 -12.27
C ALA A 523 -9.79 25.00 -12.89
N PRO A 524 -9.30 26.06 -12.22
CA PRO A 524 -8.28 26.95 -12.80
C PRO A 524 -7.01 26.19 -13.20
N ARG A 525 -6.54 25.32 -12.31
CA ARG A 525 -5.35 24.51 -12.52
C ARG A 525 -5.52 23.50 -13.68
N LEU A 526 -6.72 22.91 -13.82
CA LEU A 526 -7.05 22.04 -14.94
C LEU A 526 -6.93 22.78 -16.27
N LEU A 527 -7.46 23.99 -16.34
CA LEU A 527 -7.39 24.83 -17.52
C LEU A 527 -5.95 25.24 -17.85
N GLU A 528 -5.18 25.66 -16.86
CA GLU A 528 -3.76 25.99 -17.05
C GLU A 528 -2.93 24.79 -17.49
N ALA A 529 -3.09 23.65 -16.84
CA ALA A 529 -2.37 22.43 -17.19
C ALA A 529 -2.74 21.93 -18.59
N THR A 530 -4.02 21.99 -18.99
CA THR A 530 -4.43 21.62 -20.35
C THR A 530 -3.95 22.61 -21.39
N ALA A 531 -3.94 23.91 -21.11
CA ALA A 531 -3.38 24.95 -21.99
C ALA A 531 -1.88 24.72 -22.25
N ALA A 532 -1.12 24.38 -21.22
CA ALA A 532 0.32 24.11 -21.31
C ALA A 532 0.68 22.89 -22.19
N THR A 533 -0.29 22.05 -22.56
CA THR A 533 -0.05 20.86 -23.41
C THR A 533 0.10 21.19 -24.89
N GLY A 534 -0.27 22.39 -25.35
CA GLY A 534 -0.35 22.72 -26.78
C GLY A 534 -1.53 22.09 -27.52
N ALA A 535 -2.37 21.29 -26.85
CA ALA A 535 -3.59 20.67 -27.39
C ALA A 535 -4.76 20.77 -26.38
N PRO A 536 -5.12 21.98 -25.92
CA PRO A 536 -6.02 22.18 -24.76
C PRO A 536 -7.41 21.54 -24.97
N ASP A 537 -8.03 21.68 -26.12
CA ASP A 537 -9.36 21.13 -26.38
C ASP A 537 -9.37 19.60 -26.34
N ALA A 538 -8.37 18.96 -26.89
CA ALA A 538 -8.27 17.50 -26.89
C ALA A 538 -7.99 16.96 -25.48
N ALA A 539 -7.06 17.59 -24.75
CA ALA A 539 -6.73 17.23 -23.37
C ALA A 539 -7.93 17.41 -22.44
N PHE A 540 -8.59 18.56 -22.53
CA PHE A 540 -9.78 18.87 -21.72
C PHE A 540 -10.93 17.88 -21.99
N ARG A 541 -11.25 17.58 -23.25
CA ARG A 541 -12.34 16.65 -23.60
C ARG A 541 -12.10 15.24 -23.06
N ARG A 542 -10.86 14.73 -23.15
CA ARG A 542 -10.52 13.42 -22.58
C ARG A 542 -10.53 13.43 -21.06
N PHE A 543 -10.04 14.52 -20.47
CA PHE A 543 -10.15 14.72 -19.01
C PHE A 543 -11.63 14.77 -18.58
N ALA A 544 -12.47 15.46 -19.33
CA ALA A 544 -13.89 15.54 -19.04
C ALA A 544 -14.58 14.16 -19.07
N THR A 545 -14.22 13.33 -20.04
CA THR A 545 -14.72 11.94 -20.11
C THR A 545 -14.30 11.14 -18.90
N PHE A 546 -13.03 11.20 -18.52
CA PHE A 546 -12.49 10.55 -17.33
C PHE A 546 -13.18 11.05 -16.05
N PHE A 547 -13.23 12.37 -15.86
CA PHE A 547 -13.75 13.00 -14.67
C PHE A 547 -15.25 12.77 -14.45
N SER A 548 -16.02 12.76 -15.54
CA SER A 548 -17.45 12.45 -15.49
C SER A 548 -17.75 11.00 -15.17
N GLY A 549 -16.83 10.07 -15.46
CA GLY A 549 -16.93 8.65 -15.14
C GLY A 549 -16.51 8.26 -13.72
N LEU A 550 -15.96 9.21 -12.93
CA LEU A 550 -15.48 8.93 -11.58
C LEU A 550 -16.63 8.74 -10.58
N SER A 551 -16.80 7.53 -10.05
CA SER A 551 -17.71 7.26 -8.93
C SER A 551 -17.21 7.85 -7.60
N ALA A 552 -15.90 7.90 -7.40
CA ALA A 552 -15.22 8.42 -6.21
C ALA A 552 -14.51 9.76 -6.46
N GLY A 553 -15.16 10.66 -7.17
CA GLY A 553 -14.53 11.88 -7.69
C GLY A 553 -13.99 12.85 -6.66
N VAL A 554 -14.58 12.91 -5.46
CA VAL A 554 -14.07 13.74 -4.34
C VAL A 554 -12.65 13.35 -3.95
N GLN A 555 -12.37 12.05 -3.92
CA GLN A 555 -11.07 11.49 -3.56
C GLN A 555 -10.00 11.84 -4.60
N VAL A 556 -10.32 11.67 -5.88
CA VAL A 556 -9.40 11.97 -6.98
C VAL A 556 -9.10 13.48 -7.06
N GLN A 557 -10.10 14.33 -6.83
CA GLN A 557 -9.91 15.79 -6.80
C GLN A 557 -8.95 16.22 -5.67
N ALA A 558 -9.15 15.68 -4.47
CA ALA A 558 -8.25 15.97 -3.35
C ALA A 558 -6.82 15.51 -3.64
N LEU A 559 -6.67 14.34 -4.24
CA LEU A 559 -5.40 13.82 -4.66
C LEU A 559 -4.68 14.76 -5.65
N PHE A 560 -5.39 15.22 -6.67
CA PHE A 560 -4.84 16.12 -7.69
C PHE A 560 -4.43 17.47 -7.11
N LEU A 561 -5.18 17.98 -6.13
CA LEU A 561 -4.82 19.21 -5.44
C LEU A 561 -3.57 19.04 -4.56
N ASN A 562 -3.43 17.89 -3.91
CA ASN A 562 -2.32 17.62 -3.00
C ASN A 562 -1.06 17.09 -3.70
N GLN A 563 -1.19 16.55 -4.92
CA GLN A 563 -0.08 16.03 -5.70
C GLN A 563 -0.02 16.66 -7.10
N PRO A 564 0.53 17.89 -7.21
CA PRO A 564 0.64 18.64 -8.45
C PRO A 564 1.29 17.87 -9.59
N LYS A 565 2.40 17.19 -9.33
CA LYS A 565 3.15 16.41 -10.33
C LYS A 565 2.32 15.24 -10.90
N LEU A 566 1.51 14.61 -10.07
CA LEU A 566 0.60 13.55 -10.52
C LEU A 566 -0.49 14.13 -11.42
N PHE A 567 -1.07 15.25 -11.03
CA PHE A 567 -2.08 15.93 -11.83
C PHE A 567 -1.54 16.32 -13.21
N ASP A 568 -0.37 16.97 -13.27
CA ASP A 568 0.27 17.36 -14.52
C ASP A 568 0.59 16.14 -15.40
N MET A 569 0.98 15.03 -14.80
CA MET A 569 1.18 13.77 -15.51
C MET A 569 -0.12 13.22 -16.10
N VAL A 570 -1.23 13.23 -15.33
CA VAL A 570 -2.54 12.78 -15.83
C VAL A 570 -3.02 13.68 -16.97
N VAL A 571 -2.89 14.99 -16.85
CA VAL A 571 -3.22 15.94 -17.93
C VAL A 571 -2.34 15.70 -19.15
N GLY A 572 -1.05 15.41 -18.97
CA GLY A 572 -0.15 15.03 -20.05
C GLY A 572 -0.61 13.75 -20.77
N VAL A 573 -1.05 12.74 -20.04
CA VAL A 573 -1.65 11.52 -20.60
C VAL A 573 -2.91 11.87 -21.44
N MET A 574 -3.78 12.73 -20.89
CA MET A 574 -4.97 13.19 -21.63
C MET A 574 -4.63 13.92 -22.92
N ALA A 575 -3.55 14.69 -22.94
CA ALA A 575 -3.10 15.40 -24.11
C ALA A 575 -2.46 14.49 -25.17
N PHE A 576 -1.51 13.66 -24.75
CA PHE A 576 -0.57 12.99 -25.65
C PHE A 576 -0.79 11.50 -25.85
N ALA A 577 -1.63 10.86 -25.02
CA ALA A 577 -1.83 9.42 -25.03
C ALA A 577 -3.31 9.02 -25.01
N PRO A 578 -4.04 9.19 -26.13
CA PRO A 578 -5.46 8.84 -26.22
C PRO A 578 -5.79 7.42 -25.77
N ARG A 579 -4.92 6.45 -26.01
CA ARG A 579 -5.08 5.07 -25.56
C ARG A 579 -5.06 4.97 -24.05
N LEU A 580 -4.05 5.53 -23.38
CA LEU A 580 -3.94 5.53 -21.92
C LEU A 580 -5.07 6.35 -21.29
N ALA A 581 -5.44 7.49 -21.90
CA ALA A 581 -6.57 8.29 -21.46
C ALA A 581 -7.89 7.51 -21.51
N ARG A 582 -8.10 6.65 -22.51
CA ARG A 582 -9.29 5.78 -22.61
C ARG A 582 -9.29 4.70 -21.53
N ILE A 583 -8.13 4.10 -21.22
CA ILE A 583 -7.99 3.14 -20.12
C ILE A 583 -8.42 3.82 -18.83
N LEU A 584 -7.90 5.01 -18.56
CA LEU A 584 -8.21 5.76 -17.36
C LEU A 584 -9.68 6.18 -17.28
N GLY A 585 -10.27 6.58 -18.42
CA GLY A 585 -11.67 6.95 -18.50
C GLY A 585 -12.66 5.80 -18.23
N ARG A 586 -12.30 4.58 -18.64
CA ARG A 586 -13.11 3.38 -18.38
C ARG A 586 -12.83 2.72 -17.03
N HIS A 587 -11.60 2.80 -16.58
CA HIS A 587 -11.09 2.12 -15.38
C HIS A 587 -10.25 3.08 -14.54
N PRO A 588 -10.87 4.01 -13.79
CA PRO A 588 -10.17 5.00 -12.98
C PRO A 588 -9.20 4.39 -11.96
N GLN A 589 -9.47 3.15 -11.51
CA GLN A 589 -8.59 2.40 -10.59
C GLN A 589 -7.19 2.15 -11.18
N ALA A 590 -7.00 2.22 -12.49
CA ALA A 590 -5.68 2.13 -13.11
C ALA A 590 -4.72 3.24 -12.63
N LEU A 591 -5.25 4.36 -12.12
CA LEU A 591 -4.47 5.41 -11.47
C LEU A 591 -3.75 4.91 -10.21
N ASP A 592 -4.29 3.91 -9.54
CA ASP A 592 -3.71 3.31 -8.33
C ASP A 592 -2.31 2.75 -8.57
N GLY A 593 -2.05 2.21 -9.76
CA GLY A 593 -0.73 1.72 -10.16
C GLY A 593 0.36 2.81 -10.21
N VAL A 594 -0.04 4.07 -10.41
CA VAL A 594 0.87 5.23 -10.44
C VAL A 594 1.17 5.78 -9.06
N LEU A 595 0.28 5.52 -8.11
CA LEU A 595 0.37 5.98 -6.72
C LEU A 595 1.14 5.00 -5.82
N ASP A 596 1.42 3.80 -6.32
CA ASP A 596 2.29 2.84 -5.66
C ASP A 596 3.73 3.38 -5.60
N ALA A 597 4.41 3.21 -4.45
CA ALA A 597 5.83 3.58 -4.30
C ALA A 597 6.72 2.93 -5.38
N ARG A 598 6.35 1.73 -5.82
CA ARG A 598 7.01 1.04 -6.95
C ARG A 598 6.94 1.78 -8.28
N PHE A 599 6.06 2.79 -8.41
CA PHE A 599 6.05 3.66 -9.61
C PHE A 599 7.35 4.48 -9.74
N GLN A 600 7.98 4.82 -8.64
CA GLN A 600 9.27 5.54 -8.61
C GLN A 600 10.45 4.64 -9.00
N ILE A 601 10.30 3.32 -8.91
CA ILE A 601 11.33 2.37 -9.31
C ILE A 601 11.41 2.34 -10.83
N PRO A 602 12.60 2.55 -11.44
CA PRO A 602 12.77 2.43 -12.88
C PRO A 602 12.26 1.08 -13.41
N LEU A 603 11.70 1.07 -14.60
CA LEU A 603 11.33 -0.18 -15.26
C LEU A 603 12.60 -1.02 -15.47
N GLY A 604 12.55 -2.30 -15.13
CA GLY A 604 13.70 -3.20 -15.16
C GLY A 604 13.30 -4.67 -15.04
N GLU A 605 14.30 -5.52 -14.84
CA GLU A 605 14.12 -6.97 -14.93
C GLU A 605 13.26 -7.58 -13.83
N ASP A 606 13.33 -7.09 -12.60
CA ASP A 606 12.57 -7.62 -11.48
C ASP A 606 11.77 -6.52 -10.77
N THR A 607 10.48 -6.45 -11.09
CA THR A 607 9.57 -5.51 -10.44
C THR A 607 8.64 -6.16 -9.40
N GLY A 608 8.75 -7.47 -9.17
CA GLY A 608 7.85 -8.24 -8.30
C GLY A 608 6.39 -8.33 -8.82
N VAL A 609 6.08 -7.64 -9.91
CA VAL A 609 4.73 -7.58 -10.51
C VAL A 609 4.30 -8.93 -11.06
N ALA A 610 5.25 -9.64 -11.69
CA ALA A 610 4.98 -10.96 -12.26
C ALA A 610 4.60 -11.96 -11.17
N SER A 611 5.31 -11.98 -10.05
CA SER A 611 5.02 -12.86 -8.92
C SER A 611 3.66 -12.53 -8.30
N GLN A 612 3.37 -11.26 -8.06
CA GLN A 612 2.09 -10.83 -7.51
C GLN A 612 0.90 -11.22 -8.41
N LEU A 613 1.02 -11.05 -9.73
CA LEU A 613 -0.03 -11.41 -10.68
C LEU A 613 -0.32 -12.92 -10.64
N VAL A 614 0.74 -13.75 -10.64
CA VAL A 614 0.60 -15.20 -10.57
C VAL A 614 0.00 -15.63 -9.24
N GLU A 615 0.42 -15.05 -8.12
CA GLU A 615 -0.11 -15.37 -6.79
C GLU A 615 -1.59 -14.98 -6.64
N GLU A 616 -1.98 -13.78 -7.07
CA GLU A 616 -3.39 -13.36 -7.00
C GLU A 616 -4.28 -14.17 -7.95
N ALA A 617 -3.78 -14.54 -9.12
CA ALA A 617 -4.50 -15.39 -10.06
C ALA A 617 -4.72 -16.81 -9.50
N ALA A 618 -3.74 -17.36 -8.80
CA ALA A 618 -3.86 -18.68 -8.16
C ALA A 618 -4.91 -18.72 -7.05
N GLN A 619 -5.24 -17.58 -6.44
CA GLN A 619 -6.26 -17.46 -5.38
C GLN A 619 -7.68 -17.24 -5.93
N ALA A 620 -7.87 -17.11 -7.24
CA ALA A 620 -9.15 -16.71 -7.84
C ALA A 620 -10.24 -17.80 -7.81
N GLY A 621 -9.90 -19.03 -7.53
CA GLY A 621 -10.83 -20.15 -7.29
C GLY A 621 -11.36 -20.86 -8.54
N ASP A 622 -11.73 -20.17 -9.61
CA ASP A 622 -12.21 -20.73 -10.86
C ASP A 622 -11.58 -20.06 -12.10
N PHE A 623 -11.76 -20.71 -13.27
CA PHE A 623 -11.13 -20.29 -14.51
C PHE A 623 -11.58 -18.90 -14.99
N GLU A 624 -12.86 -18.56 -14.84
CA GLU A 624 -13.39 -17.25 -15.24
C GLU A 624 -12.88 -16.11 -14.34
N ASN A 625 -12.92 -16.35 -13.04
CA ASN A 625 -12.37 -15.38 -12.08
C ASN A 625 -10.86 -15.20 -12.27
N THR A 626 -10.11 -16.27 -12.56
CA THR A 626 -8.69 -16.18 -12.90
C THR A 626 -8.46 -15.25 -14.10
N MET A 627 -9.24 -15.43 -15.18
CA MET A 627 -9.18 -14.55 -16.36
C MET A 627 -9.47 -13.09 -16.01
N ASN A 628 -10.45 -12.83 -15.16
CA ASN A 628 -10.82 -11.46 -14.77
C ASN A 628 -9.76 -10.81 -13.88
N VAL A 629 -9.20 -11.53 -12.91
CA VAL A 629 -8.10 -11.06 -12.06
C VAL A 629 -6.88 -10.70 -12.89
N VAL A 630 -6.47 -11.58 -13.81
CA VAL A 630 -5.32 -11.34 -14.70
C VAL A 630 -5.53 -10.08 -15.55
N ARG A 631 -6.73 -9.88 -16.13
CA ARG A 631 -7.02 -8.69 -16.95
C ARG A 631 -6.99 -7.39 -16.16
N ARG A 632 -7.51 -7.41 -14.94
CA ARG A 632 -7.48 -6.23 -14.06
C ARG A 632 -6.04 -5.84 -13.73
N LEU A 633 -5.24 -6.79 -13.25
CA LEU A 633 -3.84 -6.55 -12.88
C LEU A 633 -2.97 -6.17 -14.09
N HIS A 634 -3.17 -6.86 -15.22
CA HIS A 634 -2.50 -6.49 -16.46
C HIS A 634 -2.76 -5.03 -16.85
N ARG A 635 -4.01 -4.57 -16.79
CA ARG A 635 -4.40 -3.20 -17.14
C ARG A 635 -3.72 -2.15 -16.26
N GLU A 636 -3.67 -2.39 -14.94
CA GLU A 636 -2.99 -1.52 -14.00
C GLU A 636 -1.50 -1.40 -14.33
N GLN A 637 -0.85 -2.52 -14.60
CA GLN A 637 0.58 -2.54 -14.94
C GLN A 637 0.87 -1.99 -16.34
N ALA A 638 0.04 -2.29 -17.33
CA ALA A 638 0.15 -1.74 -18.66
C ALA A 638 0.03 -0.21 -18.66
N PHE A 639 -0.87 0.33 -17.83
CA PHE A 639 -1.01 1.78 -17.64
C PHE A 639 0.26 2.37 -17.01
N ARG A 640 0.81 1.75 -15.96
CA ARG A 640 2.07 2.14 -15.33
C ARG A 640 3.24 2.14 -16.32
N ILE A 641 3.39 1.06 -17.10
CA ILE A 641 4.43 0.94 -18.12
C ILE A 641 4.27 2.04 -19.16
N GLY A 642 3.05 2.25 -19.67
CA GLY A 642 2.76 3.26 -20.67
C GLY A 642 3.12 4.68 -20.25
N ILE A 643 2.84 5.04 -19.01
CA ILE A 643 3.23 6.35 -18.45
C ILE A 643 4.76 6.50 -18.39
N ASN A 644 5.49 5.48 -17.96
CA ASN A 644 6.96 5.54 -17.91
C ASN A 644 7.56 5.71 -19.32
N ILE A 645 7.00 5.04 -20.32
CA ILE A 645 7.43 5.18 -21.73
C ILE A 645 7.17 6.60 -22.22
N ILE A 646 5.93 7.11 -22.12
CA ILE A 646 5.55 8.44 -22.62
C ILE A 646 6.29 9.57 -21.89
N SER A 647 6.63 9.35 -20.61
CA SER A 647 7.39 10.31 -19.82
C SER A 647 8.89 10.33 -20.16
N GLY A 648 9.36 9.39 -20.99
CA GLY A 648 10.79 9.23 -21.32
C GLY A 648 11.64 8.71 -20.14
N ARG A 649 11.01 8.04 -19.16
CA ARG A 649 11.70 7.45 -17.99
C ARG A 649 12.24 6.06 -18.26
N ALA A 650 11.78 5.41 -19.34
CA ALA A 650 12.18 4.06 -19.69
C ALA A 650 12.97 4.07 -21.00
N SER A 651 14.10 3.36 -21.02
CA SER A 651 14.77 3.06 -22.29
C SER A 651 13.94 2.07 -23.13
N PRO A 652 14.15 2.00 -24.46
CA PRO A 652 13.48 1.03 -25.30
C PRO A 652 13.62 -0.43 -24.84
N GLN A 653 14.78 -0.79 -24.32
CA GLN A 653 15.05 -2.13 -23.79
C GLN A 653 14.24 -2.37 -22.51
N GLN A 654 14.31 -1.46 -21.54
CA GLN A 654 13.55 -1.56 -20.30
C GLN A 654 12.04 -1.65 -20.57
N ALA A 655 11.53 -0.83 -21.49
CA ALA A 655 10.14 -0.86 -21.89
C ALA A 655 9.73 -2.21 -22.51
N GLY A 656 10.54 -2.71 -23.47
CA GLY A 656 10.29 -4.00 -24.13
C GLY A 656 10.34 -5.16 -23.17
N TRP A 657 11.35 -5.17 -22.31
CA TRP A 657 11.56 -6.20 -21.31
C TRP A 657 10.42 -6.23 -20.28
N THR A 658 10.03 -5.08 -19.72
CA THR A 658 8.96 -5.00 -18.70
C THR A 658 7.60 -5.34 -19.30
N THR A 659 7.32 -4.89 -20.56
CA THR A 659 6.07 -5.25 -21.26
C THR A 659 6.00 -6.76 -21.50
N THR A 660 7.12 -7.39 -21.87
CA THR A 660 7.17 -8.84 -22.06
C THR A 660 7.07 -9.59 -20.74
N SER A 661 7.70 -9.12 -19.66
CA SER A 661 7.56 -9.73 -18.34
C SER A 661 6.11 -9.74 -17.84
N LEU A 662 5.35 -8.67 -18.17
CA LEU A 662 3.91 -8.63 -17.89
C LEU A 662 3.14 -9.68 -18.71
N ALA A 663 3.48 -9.86 -19.99
CA ALA A 663 2.88 -10.90 -20.84
C ALA A 663 3.25 -12.30 -20.35
N ASP A 664 4.51 -12.53 -19.96
CA ASP A 664 4.98 -13.78 -19.36
C ASP A 664 4.21 -14.12 -18.08
N ALA A 665 3.98 -13.13 -17.22
CA ALA A 665 3.18 -13.29 -16.00
C ALA A 665 1.74 -13.71 -16.30
N CYS A 666 1.11 -13.10 -17.31
CA CYS A 666 -0.23 -13.49 -17.75
C CYS A 666 -0.27 -14.94 -18.27
N MET A 667 0.74 -15.34 -19.06
CA MET A 667 0.84 -16.72 -19.54
C MET A 667 1.08 -17.72 -18.39
N LYS A 668 1.99 -17.39 -17.46
CA LYS A 668 2.27 -18.22 -16.28
C LYS A 668 1.06 -18.37 -15.34
N ALA A 669 0.19 -17.38 -15.30
CA ALA A 669 -1.05 -17.44 -14.52
C ALA A 669 -2.15 -18.25 -15.24
N LEU A 670 -2.30 -18.04 -16.56
CA LEU A 670 -3.41 -18.61 -17.32
C LEU A 670 -3.14 -20.04 -17.84
N ALA A 671 -1.87 -20.42 -18.09
CA ALA A 671 -1.57 -21.75 -18.61
C ALA A 671 -1.89 -22.87 -17.62
N PRO A 672 -1.53 -22.78 -16.31
CA PRO A 672 -1.96 -23.77 -15.32
C PRO A 672 -3.50 -23.87 -15.21
N ALA A 673 -4.19 -22.71 -15.22
CA ALA A 673 -5.65 -22.67 -15.14
C ALA A 673 -6.32 -23.30 -16.38
N ALA A 674 -5.78 -23.05 -17.57
CA ALA A 674 -6.25 -23.66 -18.81
C ALA A 674 -6.02 -25.19 -18.84
N LEU A 675 -4.90 -25.66 -18.28
CA LEU A 675 -4.59 -27.07 -18.13
C LEU A 675 -5.54 -27.73 -17.14
N ALA A 676 -5.73 -27.14 -15.96
CA ALA A 676 -6.67 -27.63 -14.95
C ALA A 676 -8.11 -27.71 -15.50
N GLU A 677 -8.53 -26.76 -16.32
CA GLU A 677 -9.85 -26.80 -16.98
C GLU A 677 -9.92 -27.88 -18.06
N ALA A 678 -8.83 -28.17 -18.76
CA ALA A 678 -8.76 -29.29 -19.70
C ALA A 678 -8.83 -30.63 -18.97
N GLU A 679 -8.11 -30.78 -17.86
CA GLU A 679 -8.13 -31.95 -16.97
C GLU A 679 -9.48 -32.17 -16.30
N ARG A 680 -10.13 -31.10 -15.86
CA ARG A 680 -11.47 -31.15 -15.26
C ARG A 680 -12.49 -31.80 -16.21
N ILE A 681 -12.36 -31.54 -17.51
CA ILE A 681 -13.29 -32.05 -18.52
C ILE A 681 -12.86 -33.41 -19.07
N GLY A 682 -11.57 -33.56 -19.36
CA GLY A 682 -10.99 -34.73 -20.05
C GLY A 682 -10.47 -35.79 -19.11
N GLY A 683 -10.22 -35.47 -17.85
CA GLY A 683 -9.38 -36.24 -16.94
C GLY A 683 -7.88 -35.95 -17.19
N LYS A 684 -7.03 -36.33 -16.26
CA LYS A 684 -5.57 -36.20 -16.43
C LYS A 684 -5.06 -37.10 -17.55
N LEU A 685 -3.96 -36.71 -18.16
CA LEU A 685 -3.21 -37.51 -19.12
C LEU A 685 -1.89 -37.92 -18.48
N GLU A 686 -1.79 -39.15 -18.02
CA GLU A 686 -0.66 -39.65 -17.24
C GLU A 686 0.65 -39.61 -18.07
N GLY A 687 1.72 -39.16 -17.48
CA GLY A 687 3.04 -39.02 -18.12
C GLY A 687 3.12 -37.97 -19.22
N GLY A 688 2.09 -37.13 -19.33
CA GLY A 688 2.05 -36.05 -20.30
C GLY A 688 2.60 -34.71 -19.76
N GLU A 689 3.36 -34.02 -20.60
CA GLU A 689 3.91 -32.70 -20.30
C GLU A 689 3.66 -31.73 -21.44
N VAL A 690 3.57 -30.43 -21.14
CA VAL A 690 3.37 -29.38 -22.14
C VAL A 690 4.12 -28.13 -21.79
N ALA A 691 4.63 -27.42 -22.80
CA ALA A 691 5.31 -26.14 -22.68
C ALA A 691 4.70 -25.10 -23.62
N VAL A 692 4.70 -23.85 -23.18
CA VAL A 692 4.34 -22.67 -23.97
C VAL A 692 5.62 -21.96 -24.38
N VAL A 693 5.84 -21.83 -25.67
CA VAL A 693 7.00 -21.18 -26.28
C VAL A 693 6.56 -19.87 -26.91
N ALA A 694 7.16 -18.76 -26.48
CA ALA A 694 6.99 -17.45 -27.09
C ALA A 694 8.01 -17.26 -28.22
N LEU A 695 7.55 -16.68 -29.32
CA LEU A 695 8.35 -16.31 -30.48
C LEU A 695 8.24 -14.79 -30.75
N GLY A 696 8.75 -14.33 -31.84
CA GLY A 696 8.66 -12.92 -32.26
C GLY A 696 9.12 -11.96 -31.16
N LYS A 697 8.38 -10.87 -30.97
CA LYS A 697 8.70 -9.84 -29.95
C LYS A 697 8.55 -10.34 -28.51
N ALA A 698 7.63 -11.29 -28.26
CA ALA A 698 7.48 -11.90 -26.94
C ALA A 698 8.66 -12.81 -26.60
N GLY A 699 9.15 -13.56 -27.57
CA GLY A 699 10.32 -14.41 -27.42
C GLY A 699 11.60 -13.61 -27.18
N SER A 700 11.83 -12.55 -27.95
CA SER A 700 13.01 -11.66 -27.82
C SER A 700 12.97 -10.66 -26.67
N ARG A 701 11.86 -10.62 -25.90
CA ARG A 701 11.61 -9.64 -24.81
C ARG A 701 11.57 -8.17 -25.29
N GLU A 702 10.99 -7.95 -26.46
CA GLU A 702 10.98 -6.67 -27.18
C GLU A 702 9.56 -6.16 -27.46
N MET A 703 8.59 -6.55 -26.64
CA MET A 703 7.18 -6.19 -26.84
C MET A 703 6.95 -4.68 -26.68
N SER A 704 5.92 -4.20 -27.37
CA SER A 704 5.30 -2.90 -27.14
C SER A 704 3.91 -3.09 -26.57
N LEU A 705 3.34 -2.10 -25.90
CA LEU A 705 1.95 -2.17 -25.46
C LEU A 705 1.02 -2.42 -26.65
N GLY A 706 0.19 -3.46 -26.54
CA GLY A 706 -0.72 -3.89 -27.61
C GLY A 706 -0.07 -4.71 -28.71
N SER A 707 1.13 -5.24 -28.49
CA SER A 707 1.67 -6.32 -29.34
C SER A 707 0.82 -7.58 -29.20
N ASP A 708 0.66 -8.32 -30.28
CA ASP A 708 0.20 -9.69 -30.30
C ASP A 708 1.24 -10.64 -29.68
N LEU A 709 0.77 -11.81 -29.30
CA LEU A 709 1.60 -12.90 -28.81
C LEU A 709 1.80 -13.94 -29.90
N ASP A 710 3.01 -14.06 -30.40
CA ASP A 710 3.42 -15.17 -31.27
C ASP A 710 3.75 -16.36 -30.35
N LEU A 711 2.91 -17.40 -30.35
CA LEU A 711 3.03 -18.54 -29.46
C LEU A 711 3.08 -19.87 -30.21
N MET A 712 3.70 -20.85 -29.57
CA MET A 712 3.64 -22.25 -29.94
C MET A 712 3.52 -23.11 -28.69
N THR A 713 2.76 -24.18 -28.74
CA THR A 713 2.68 -25.19 -27.67
C THR A 713 3.35 -26.48 -28.09
N ILE A 714 4.29 -26.96 -27.29
CA ILE A 714 5.03 -28.20 -27.50
C ILE A 714 4.66 -29.16 -26.37
N TYR A 715 4.39 -30.40 -26.67
CA TYR A 715 4.06 -31.40 -25.66
C TYR A 715 4.88 -32.68 -25.84
N SER A 716 4.97 -33.44 -24.74
CA SER A 716 5.47 -34.81 -24.68
C SER A 716 4.42 -35.71 -23.99
N ALA A 717 4.24 -36.91 -24.47
CA ALA A 717 3.39 -37.90 -23.83
C ALA A 717 3.75 -39.30 -24.31
N PRO A 718 3.45 -40.36 -23.53
CA PRO A 718 3.51 -41.76 -24.03
C PRO A 718 2.64 -41.92 -25.25
N SER A 719 3.02 -42.82 -26.16
CA SER A 719 2.33 -42.99 -27.46
C SER A 719 0.88 -43.49 -27.36
N ASP A 720 0.57 -44.20 -26.29
CA ASP A 720 -0.74 -44.79 -25.98
C ASP A 720 -1.49 -44.09 -24.85
N ALA A 721 -0.96 -42.93 -24.39
CA ALA A 721 -1.59 -42.19 -23.31
C ALA A 721 -2.97 -41.63 -23.71
N MET A 722 -3.94 -41.95 -22.87
CA MET A 722 -5.32 -41.47 -22.98
C MET A 722 -5.75 -40.76 -21.71
N SER A 723 -6.55 -39.71 -21.86
CA SER A 723 -7.08 -38.99 -20.68
C SER A 723 -8.14 -39.84 -19.94
N GLU A 724 -8.12 -39.78 -18.62
CA GLU A 724 -8.86 -40.66 -17.71
C GLU A 724 -10.37 -40.64 -17.88
N ILE A 725 -11.00 -39.49 -18.16
CA ILE A 725 -12.48 -39.34 -18.20
C ILE A 725 -13.01 -39.50 -19.62
N LYS A 726 -12.39 -38.84 -20.60
CA LYS A 726 -12.89 -38.77 -21.98
C LYS A 726 -12.14 -39.67 -22.95
N GLY A 727 -11.06 -40.33 -22.56
CA GLY A 727 -10.22 -41.12 -23.43
C GLY A 727 -9.65 -40.36 -24.62
N TRP A 728 -9.31 -39.06 -24.43
CA TRP A 728 -8.65 -38.26 -25.46
C TRP A 728 -7.18 -38.68 -25.59
N GLY A 729 -6.76 -38.98 -26.81
CA GLY A 729 -5.32 -39.12 -27.10
C GLY A 729 -4.58 -37.81 -26.89
N SER A 730 -3.24 -37.86 -26.73
CA SER A 730 -2.39 -36.73 -26.38
C SER A 730 -2.55 -35.50 -27.31
N GLU A 731 -2.66 -35.72 -28.62
CA GLU A 731 -2.86 -34.61 -29.58
C GLU A 731 -4.18 -33.87 -29.32
N THR A 732 -5.29 -34.63 -29.13
CA THR A 732 -6.59 -34.05 -28.83
C THR A 732 -6.58 -33.33 -27.47
N PHE A 733 -5.95 -33.90 -26.44
CA PHE A 733 -5.87 -33.34 -25.12
C PHE A 733 -5.11 -32.00 -25.11
N TYR A 734 -3.88 -31.99 -25.67
CA TYR A 734 -3.08 -30.79 -25.73
C TYR A 734 -3.60 -29.75 -26.74
N GLY A 735 -4.27 -30.21 -27.81
CA GLY A 735 -5.02 -29.32 -28.68
C GLY A 735 -6.15 -28.58 -27.94
N ARG A 736 -6.87 -29.25 -27.04
CA ARG A 736 -7.91 -28.66 -26.19
C ARG A 736 -7.32 -27.67 -25.14
N PHE A 737 -6.19 -28.05 -24.51
CA PHE A 737 -5.44 -27.16 -23.65
C PHE A 737 -5.07 -25.86 -24.38
N THR A 738 -4.45 -26.00 -25.56
CA THR A 738 -4.00 -24.85 -26.36
C THR A 738 -5.15 -23.92 -26.74
N GLN A 739 -6.28 -24.51 -27.20
CA GLN A 739 -7.49 -23.73 -27.51
C GLN A 739 -8.03 -22.96 -26.30
N ARG A 740 -7.98 -23.54 -25.08
CA ARG A 740 -8.38 -22.86 -23.85
C ARG A 740 -7.43 -21.77 -23.48
N LEU A 741 -6.13 -21.98 -23.62
CA LEU A 741 -5.13 -20.96 -23.39
C LEU A 741 -5.30 -19.77 -24.33
N ILE A 742 -5.49 -20.03 -25.63
CA ILE A 742 -5.80 -18.98 -26.62
C ILE A 742 -7.07 -18.23 -26.21
N ALA A 743 -8.14 -18.94 -25.84
CA ALA A 743 -9.38 -18.33 -25.43
C ALA A 743 -9.19 -17.50 -24.14
N ALA A 744 -8.42 -17.99 -23.16
CA ALA A 744 -8.11 -17.25 -21.94
C ALA A 744 -7.35 -15.94 -22.20
N LEU A 745 -6.43 -15.95 -23.17
CA LEU A 745 -5.65 -14.78 -23.57
C LEU A 745 -6.44 -13.81 -24.45
N SER A 746 -7.29 -14.31 -25.38
CA SER A 746 -7.90 -13.47 -26.44
C SER A 746 -9.38 -13.14 -26.22
N ALA A 747 -10.15 -13.96 -25.50
CA ALA A 747 -11.57 -13.72 -25.29
C ALA A 747 -11.84 -12.42 -24.53
N HIS A 748 -12.91 -11.71 -24.90
CA HIS A 748 -13.41 -10.57 -24.17
C HIS A 748 -14.27 -11.03 -22.99
N THR A 749 -13.90 -10.63 -21.77
CA THR A 749 -14.72 -10.80 -20.57
C THR A 749 -15.33 -9.46 -20.15
N ALA A 750 -16.01 -9.43 -19.00
CA ALA A 750 -16.45 -8.17 -18.39
C ALA A 750 -15.29 -7.17 -18.16
N GLU A 751 -14.07 -7.69 -17.96
CA GLU A 751 -12.83 -6.89 -17.82
C GLU A 751 -12.16 -6.56 -19.16
N GLY A 752 -12.73 -6.93 -20.30
CA GLY A 752 -12.22 -6.68 -21.65
C GLY A 752 -11.33 -7.78 -22.21
N GLY A 753 -10.59 -7.49 -23.29
CA GLY A 753 -9.60 -8.40 -23.89
C GLY A 753 -8.22 -8.27 -23.20
N LEU A 754 -7.35 -9.27 -23.44
CA LEU A 754 -5.98 -9.25 -22.87
C LEU A 754 -4.94 -9.13 -24.00
N TYR A 755 -4.76 -10.18 -24.82
CA TYR A 755 -3.84 -10.21 -25.98
C TYR A 755 -4.47 -10.85 -27.19
N GLU A 756 -4.10 -10.41 -28.37
CA GLU A 756 -4.28 -11.21 -29.59
C GLU A 756 -3.20 -12.28 -29.65
N VAL A 757 -3.54 -13.49 -30.11
CA VAL A 757 -2.61 -14.63 -30.17
C VAL A 757 -2.44 -15.10 -31.59
N ASP A 758 -1.18 -15.17 -32.05
CA ASP A 758 -0.80 -15.72 -33.33
C ASP A 758 -0.03 -17.03 -33.16
N MET A 759 -0.56 -18.09 -33.75
CA MET A 759 0.04 -19.42 -33.70
C MET A 759 0.63 -19.86 -35.05
N ARG A 760 0.77 -18.95 -36.02
CA ARG A 760 1.19 -19.28 -37.41
C ARG A 760 2.67 -19.62 -37.55
N LEU A 761 3.49 -19.33 -36.54
CA LEU A 761 4.93 -19.67 -36.53
C LEU A 761 5.21 -21.11 -36.07
N ARG A 762 4.17 -21.96 -35.95
CA ARG A 762 4.34 -23.37 -35.68
C ARG A 762 4.63 -24.17 -36.95
N PRO A 763 5.20 -25.39 -36.89
CA PRO A 763 5.40 -26.26 -38.05
C PRO A 763 4.17 -26.35 -38.95
N THR A 764 4.37 -26.25 -40.27
CA THR A 764 3.33 -26.23 -41.31
C THR A 764 2.30 -25.08 -41.18
N GLY A 765 2.55 -24.08 -40.32
CA GLY A 765 1.73 -22.90 -40.13
C GLY A 765 0.27 -23.21 -39.74
N SER A 766 -0.70 -22.56 -40.44
CA SER A 766 -2.12 -22.75 -40.14
C SER A 766 -2.65 -24.13 -40.54
N LYS A 767 -1.91 -24.92 -41.33
CA LYS A 767 -2.30 -26.28 -41.76
C LYS A 767 -1.95 -27.35 -40.73
N GLY A 768 -1.01 -27.11 -39.86
CA GLY A 768 -0.58 -28.05 -38.82
C GLY A 768 -1.44 -28.02 -37.54
N PRO A 769 -1.27 -29.02 -36.66
CA PRO A 769 -1.96 -29.07 -35.38
C PRO A 769 -1.63 -27.85 -34.53
N VAL A 770 -2.56 -27.45 -33.66
CA VAL A 770 -2.37 -26.25 -32.79
C VAL A 770 -1.35 -26.48 -31.68
N SER A 771 -1.11 -27.74 -31.30
CA SER A 771 -0.03 -28.18 -30.41
C SER A 771 0.81 -29.25 -31.11
N VAL A 772 2.12 -29.24 -30.92
CA VAL A 772 3.07 -30.10 -31.63
C VAL A 772 3.80 -30.98 -30.65
N ARG A 773 3.93 -32.29 -30.97
CA ARG A 773 4.75 -33.21 -30.15
C ARG A 773 6.24 -32.93 -30.38
N ILE A 774 7.05 -33.00 -29.30
CA ILE A 774 8.47 -32.59 -29.34
C ILE A 774 9.31 -33.39 -30.38
N GLY A 775 9.10 -34.70 -30.55
CA GLY A 775 9.78 -35.49 -31.55
C GLY A 775 9.49 -35.06 -32.99
N PRO A 776 8.22 -35.12 -33.46
CA PRO A 776 7.82 -34.59 -34.78
C PRO A 776 8.20 -33.09 -34.98
N PHE A 777 8.26 -32.28 -33.92
CA PHE A 777 8.77 -30.93 -34.00
C PHE A 777 10.26 -30.89 -34.41
N ALA A 778 11.10 -31.69 -33.78
CA ALA A 778 12.51 -31.79 -34.13
C ALA A 778 12.73 -32.38 -35.53
N ASP A 779 11.92 -33.38 -35.92
CA ASP A 779 11.98 -34.00 -37.24
C ASP A 779 11.61 -33.02 -38.36
N TYR A 780 10.57 -32.19 -38.15
CA TYR A 780 10.16 -31.15 -39.10
C TYR A 780 11.31 -30.19 -39.42
N TYR A 781 12.00 -29.69 -38.40
CA TYR A 781 13.13 -28.81 -38.59
C TYR A 781 14.38 -29.52 -39.12
N ALA A 782 14.37 -30.85 -39.06
CA ALA A 782 15.42 -31.65 -39.64
C ALA A 782 15.30 -31.82 -41.17
N GLU A 783 14.07 -31.87 -41.69
CA GLU A 783 13.80 -32.36 -43.03
C GLU A 783 13.04 -31.36 -43.93
N GLU A 784 12.17 -30.55 -43.35
CA GLU A 784 11.17 -29.78 -44.13
C GLU A 784 11.30 -28.25 -44.00
N ALA A 785 11.83 -27.74 -42.89
CA ALA A 785 11.73 -26.32 -42.54
C ALA A 785 12.61 -25.43 -43.42
N ASP A 786 12.05 -24.29 -43.82
CA ASP A 786 12.75 -23.25 -44.56
C ASP A 786 13.61 -22.34 -43.69
N THR A 787 14.58 -21.63 -44.29
CA THR A 787 15.50 -20.69 -43.60
C THR A 787 14.73 -19.66 -42.72
N TRP A 788 13.58 -19.15 -43.17
CA TRP A 788 12.79 -18.17 -42.44
C TRP A 788 12.20 -18.71 -41.14
N GLU A 789 11.94 -20.04 -41.08
CA GLU A 789 11.44 -20.69 -39.87
C GLU A 789 12.56 -20.80 -38.81
N PHE A 790 13.78 -21.09 -39.24
CA PHE A 790 14.94 -21.00 -38.35
C PHE A 790 15.20 -19.56 -37.87
N MET A 791 15.03 -18.57 -38.72
CA MET A 791 15.07 -17.16 -38.28
C MET A 791 14.05 -16.89 -37.18
N ALA A 792 12.82 -17.38 -37.31
CA ALA A 792 11.79 -17.23 -36.27
C ALA A 792 12.20 -17.93 -34.96
N LEU A 793 12.84 -19.11 -35.01
CA LEU A 793 13.32 -19.83 -33.85
C LEU A 793 14.48 -19.13 -33.12
N THR A 794 15.25 -18.25 -33.76
CA THR A 794 16.30 -17.47 -33.05
C THR A 794 15.75 -16.63 -31.90
N ARG A 795 14.44 -16.38 -31.93
CA ARG A 795 13.71 -15.65 -30.89
C ARG A 795 12.79 -16.54 -30.05
N ALA A 796 12.91 -17.85 -30.13
CA ALA A 796 12.06 -18.76 -29.37
C ALA A 796 12.54 -18.87 -27.92
N ARG A 797 11.59 -18.81 -26.98
CA ARG A 797 11.87 -18.90 -25.54
C ARG A 797 10.72 -19.64 -24.83
N VAL A 798 11.04 -20.59 -23.98
CA VAL A 798 10.05 -21.24 -23.11
C VAL A 798 9.62 -20.23 -22.04
N VAL A 799 8.29 -20.00 -21.93
CA VAL A 799 7.71 -19.09 -20.94
C VAL A 799 7.15 -19.86 -19.76
N TRP A 800 6.51 -20.99 -20.03
CA TRP A 800 5.91 -21.85 -19.02
C TRP A 800 5.95 -23.30 -19.48
N ALA A 801 6.12 -24.20 -18.54
CA ALA A 801 5.98 -25.64 -18.78
C ALA A 801 5.40 -26.32 -17.52
N THR A 802 4.89 -27.54 -17.68
CA THR A 802 4.37 -28.37 -16.59
C THR A 802 5.46 -28.78 -15.60
N SER A 803 6.70 -28.88 -16.06
CA SER A 803 7.88 -29.13 -15.21
C SER A 803 9.12 -28.39 -15.71
N ASP A 804 10.04 -28.11 -14.80
CA ASP A 804 11.34 -27.48 -15.14
C ASP A 804 12.18 -28.41 -16.05
N ALA A 805 12.07 -29.73 -15.86
CA ALA A 805 12.75 -30.71 -16.68
C ALA A 805 12.28 -30.63 -18.14
N PHE A 806 10.98 -30.54 -18.36
CA PHE A 806 10.42 -30.42 -19.72
C PHE A 806 10.72 -29.04 -20.33
N ALA A 807 10.71 -27.96 -19.54
CA ALA A 807 11.15 -26.64 -19.99
C ALA A 807 12.60 -26.68 -20.52
N GLN A 808 13.47 -27.38 -19.79
CA GLN A 808 14.87 -27.57 -20.19
C GLN A 808 15.01 -28.44 -21.45
N GLU A 809 14.25 -29.55 -21.55
CA GLU A 809 14.24 -30.41 -22.73
C GLU A 809 13.82 -29.63 -23.98
N VAL A 810 12.75 -28.85 -23.93
CA VAL A 810 12.28 -28.00 -25.03
C VAL A 810 13.36 -26.97 -25.39
N SER A 811 13.95 -26.30 -24.41
CA SER A 811 15.00 -25.30 -24.64
C SER A 811 16.25 -25.92 -25.30
N GLN A 812 16.66 -27.10 -24.86
CA GLN A 812 17.77 -27.84 -25.47
C GLN A 812 17.43 -28.30 -26.90
N THR A 813 16.20 -28.74 -27.14
CA THR A 813 15.74 -29.11 -28.48
C THR A 813 15.79 -27.92 -29.45
N LEU A 814 15.34 -26.74 -29.01
CA LEU A 814 15.43 -25.49 -29.79
C LEU A 814 16.89 -25.17 -30.12
N GLU A 815 17.79 -25.29 -29.17
CA GLU A 815 19.23 -25.03 -29.37
C GLU A 815 19.86 -26.06 -30.34
N VAL A 816 19.55 -27.33 -30.20
CA VAL A 816 20.02 -28.38 -31.10
C VAL A 816 19.55 -28.13 -32.55
N ILE A 817 18.28 -27.74 -32.70
CA ILE A 817 17.71 -27.39 -34.00
C ILE A 817 18.50 -26.22 -34.63
N LEU A 818 18.72 -25.14 -33.89
CA LEU A 818 19.42 -23.95 -34.39
C LEU A 818 20.89 -24.26 -34.75
N ARG A 819 21.57 -25.14 -34.01
CA ARG A 819 22.98 -25.50 -34.23
C ARG A 819 23.20 -26.56 -35.30
N ARG A 820 22.13 -27.13 -35.84
CA ARG A 820 22.20 -28.15 -36.87
C ARG A 820 22.89 -27.62 -38.13
N PRO A 821 23.90 -28.29 -38.70
CA PRO A 821 24.53 -27.91 -39.98
C PRO A 821 23.52 -27.87 -41.11
N ARG A 822 23.54 -26.81 -41.89
CA ARG A 822 22.69 -26.62 -43.08
C ARG A 822 23.55 -26.68 -44.33
N GLU A 823 23.97 -27.90 -44.69
CA GLU A 823 24.83 -28.12 -45.82
C GLU A 823 24.11 -27.68 -47.13
N GLY A 824 24.83 -26.92 -47.97
CA GLY A 824 24.33 -26.46 -49.27
C GLY A 824 23.34 -25.30 -49.24
N VAL A 825 23.05 -24.72 -48.05
CA VAL A 825 22.12 -23.54 -47.93
C VAL A 825 22.95 -22.26 -47.84
N ASP A 826 22.74 -21.32 -48.79
CA ASP A 826 23.27 -19.95 -48.64
C ASP A 826 22.28 -19.14 -47.78
N VAL A 827 22.49 -19.14 -46.48
CA VAL A 827 21.64 -18.47 -45.50
C VAL A 827 21.54 -16.97 -45.81
N ALA A 828 22.61 -16.32 -46.26
CA ALA A 828 22.58 -14.91 -46.56
C ALA A 828 21.68 -14.60 -47.75
N ALA A 829 21.77 -15.44 -48.80
CA ALA A 829 20.91 -15.30 -49.99
C ALA A 829 19.42 -15.55 -49.65
N ASP A 830 19.13 -16.54 -48.82
CA ASP A 830 17.74 -16.84 -48.40
C ASP A 830 17.13 -15.70 -47.57
N VAL A 831 17.90 -15.20 -46.58
CA VAL A 831 17.46 -14.06 -45.72
C VAL A 831 17.20 -12.81 -46.64
N ARG A 832 18.10 -12.57 -47.58
CA ARG A 832 17.94 -11.47 -48.53
C ARG A 832 16.72 -11.64 -49.40
N LYS A 833 16.50 -12.81 -49.97
CA LYS A 833 15.33 -13.16 -50.80
C LYS A 833 14.03 -12.93 -50.02
N MET A 834 14.01 -13.33 -48.74
CA MET A 834 12.84 -13.12 -47.89
C MET A 834 12.61 -11.64 -47.64
N ARG A 835 13.66 -10.82 -47.40
CA ARG A 835 13.53 -9.38 -47.27
C ARG A 835 13.01 -8.70 -48.54
N ASP A 836 13.52 -9.07 -49.68
CA ASP A 836 13.07 -8.55 -50.96
C ASP A 836 11.61 -8.96 -51.27
N LEU A 837 11.19 -10.16 -50.83
CA LEU A 837 9.78 -10.58 -50.92
C LEU A 837 8.89 -9.71 -50.03
N MET A 838 9.32 -9.41 -48.81
CA MET A 838 8.56 -8.53 -47.92
C MET A 838 8.44 -7.11 -48.49
N ASP A 839 9.47 -6.57 -49.10
CA ASP A 839 9.41 -5.23 -49.76
C ASP A 839 8.33 -5.18 -50.88
N ARG A 840 8.15 -6.28 -51.59
CA ARG A 840 7.16 -6.38 -52.66
C ARG A 840 5.73 -6.61 -52.19
N GLU A 841 5.58 -7.59 -51.25
CA GLU A 841 4.26 -8.05 -50.82
C GLU A 841 3.67 -7.18 -49.70
N ARG A 842 4.51 -6.47 -48.97
CA ARG A 842 4.15 -5.65 -47.80
C ARG A 842 4.83 -4.27 -47.84
N PRO A 843 4.50 -3.41 -48.79
CA PRO A 843 5.11 -2.08 -48.89
C PRO A 843 4.81 -1.26 -47.62
N PRO A 844 5.73 -0.34 -47.24
CA PRO A 844 5.54 0.54 -46.08
C PRO A 844 4.33 1.45 -46.31
N ARG A 845 3.59 1.73 -45.20
CA ARG A 845 2.35 2.53 -45.25
C ARG A 845 2.57 4.03 -45.16
N GLY A 846 3.79 4.48 -45.18
CA GLY A 846 4.16 5.89 -45.09
C GLY A 846 5.47 6.11 -44.38
N PHE A 847 5.84 7.37 -44.20
CA PHE A 847 7.11 7.75 -43.59
C PHE A 847 7.28 7.18 -42.17
N TRP A 848 6.22 7.14 -41.39
CA TRP A 848 6.25 6.69 -39.98
C TRP A 848 6.07 5.18 -39.81
N ASP A 849 6.14 4.39 -40.88
CA ASP A 849 6.21 2.94 -40.75
C ASP A 849 7.58 2.52 -40.20
N THR A 850 7.68 2.41 -38.85
CA THR A 850 8.92 2.06 -38.17
C THR A 850 9.32 0.60 -38.34
N LYS A 851 8.42 -0.25 -38.87
CA LYS A 851 8.66 -1.67 -39.03
C LYS A 851 9.14 -2.04 -40.43
N LEU A 852 8.37 -1.66 -41.43
CA LEU A 852 8.53 -2.17 -42.81
C LEU A 852 9.32 -1.25 -43.74
N SER A 853 9.50 0.03 -43.43
CA SER A 853 10.30 0.93 -44.26
C SER A 853 11.71 0.37 -44.50
N ALA A 854 12.25 0.65 -45.69
CA ALA A 854 13.64 0.28 -46.00
C ALA A 854 14.59 0.97 -45.00
N GLY A 855 15.52 0.25 -44.44
CA GLY A 855 16.39 0.73 -43.38
C GLY A 855 15.72 0.87 -42.00
N ALA A 856 14.52 0.27 -41.79
CA ALA A 856 13.82 0.31 -40.51
C ALA A 856 14.04 -0.95 -39.68
N GLN A 857 13.14 -1.21 -38.71
CA GLN A 857 13.29 -2.25 -37.70
C GLN A 857 13.49 -3.65 -38.29
N VAL A 858 12.77 -4.02 -39.37
CA VAL A 858 12.87 -5.36 -39.96
C VAL A 858 14.25 -5.60 -40.58
N ASP A 859 14.90 -4.57 -41.12
CA ASP A 859 16.24 -4.70 -41.67
C ASP A 859 17.25 -5.05 -40.57
N ALA A 860 17.14 -4.37 -39.41
CA ALA A 860 17.98 -4.67 -38.26
C ALA A 860 17.66 -6.06 -37.64
N GLU A 861 16.40 -6.43 -37.59
CA GLU A 861 15.98 -7.75 -37.09
C GLU A 861 16.52 -8.88 -37.97
N PHE A 862 16.48 -8.72 -39.31
CA PHE A 862 16.96 -9.72 -40.24
C PHE A 862 18.49 -9.89 -40.18
N VAL A 863 19.25 -8.79 -40.02
CA VAL A 863 20.69 -8.87 -39.79
C VAL A 863 21.00 -9.58 -38.45
N GLY A 864 20.25 -9.24 -37.37
CA GLY A 864 20.41 -9.90 -36.07
C GLY A 864 20.11 -11.40 -36.14
N GLN A 865 19.02 -11.80 -36.78
CA GLN A 865 18.63 -13.21 -36.97
C GLN A 865 19.65 -13.96 -37.85
N TYR A 866 20.11 -13.35 -38.94
CA TYR A 866 21.18 -13.91 -39.76
C TYR A 866 22.44 -14.17 -38.93
N ARG A 867 22.87 -13.20 -38.15
CA ARG A 867 24.06 -13.35 -37.29
C ARG A 867 23.86 -14.45 -36.25
N GLN A 868 22.66 -14.57 -35.66
CA GLN A 868 22.38 -15.68 -34.74
C GLN A 868 22.50 -17.06 -35.43
N LEU A 869 22.00 -17.17 -36.66
CA LEU A 869 22.15 -18.41 -37.42
C LEU A 869 23.62 -18.72 -37.75
N MET A 870 24.45 -17.73 -38.01
CA MET A 870 25.89 -17.90 -38.23
C MET A 870 26.63 -18.25 -36.95
N ARG A 871 26.30 -17.61 -35.82
CA ARG A 871 26.84 -17.98 -34.50
C ARG A 871 26.46 -19.40 -34.11
N ALA A 872 25.21 -19.79 -34.35
CA ALA A 872 24.75 -21.17 -34.14
C ALA A 872 25.62 -22.20 -34.91
N ALA A 873 25.89 -21.91 -36.18
CA ALA A 873 26.74 -22.77 -37.02
C ALA A 873 28.21 -22.80 -36.54
N SER A 874 28.72 -21.73 -35.95
CA SER A 874 30.10 -21.65 -35.39
C SER A 874 30.20 -22.21 -33.96
N GLY A 875 29.11 -22.62 -33.34
CA GLY A 875 29.11 -23.13 -31.96
C GLY A 875 29.19 -22.03 -30.88
N GLU A 876 29.06 -20.77 -31.26
CA GLU A 876 29.08 -19.64 -30.34
C GLU A 876 27.78 -19.54 -29.49
N SER A 877 27.79 -18.69 -28.44
CA SER A 877 26.64 -18.46 -27.59
C SER A 877 25.49 -17.75 -28.36
N LEU A 878 24.26 -18.21 -28.13
CA LEU A 878 23.05 -17.63 -28.74
C LEU A 878 22.34 -16.72 -27.75
N THR A 879 21.65 -15.70 -28.27
CA THR A 879 20.77 -14.84 -27.50
C THR A 879 19.44 -14.68 -28.25
N VAL A 880 18.36 -14.48 -27.48
CA VAL A 880 17.04 -14.18 -28.08
C VAL A 880 16.87 -12.68 -28.34
N SER A 881 17.68 -11.83 -27.72
CA SER A 881 17.63 -10.37 -27.85
C SER A 881 18.21 -9.92 -29.17
N THR A 882 17.43 -9.14 -29.94
CA THR A 882 17.91 -8.55 -31.20
C THR A 882 19.07 -7.60 -30.97
N LEU A 883 19.04 -6.81 -29.90
CA LEU A 883 20.09 -5.85 -29.62
C LEU A 883 21.41 -6.52 -29.23
N GLU A 884 21.36 -7.60 -28.45
CA GLU A 884 22.56 -8.40 -28.12
C GLU A 884 23.09 -9.12 -29.36
N ALA A 885 22.19 -9.58 -30.24
CA ALA A 885 22.60 -10.17 -31.53
C ALA A 885 23.33 -9.14 -32.42
N LEU A 886 23.03 -7.86 -32.24
CA LEU A 886 23.63 -6.74 -32.96
C LEU A 886 24.73 -6.01 -32.15
N ALA A 887 25.23 -6.58 -31.07
CA ALA A 887 26.23 -5.91 -30.21
C ALA A 887 27.49 -5.44 -30.98
N ASP A 888 27.92 -6.19 -31.99
CA ASP A 888 29.07 -5.89 -32.85
C ASP A 888 28.65 -5.06 -34.11
N ASP A 889 27.43 -4.55 -34.15
CA ASP A 889 26.90 -3.81 -35.29
C ASP A 889 26.25 -2.49 -34.85
N PRO A 890 27.04 -1.43 -34.64
CA PRO A 890 26.50 -0.17 -34.12
C PRO A 890 25.49 0.50 -35.05
N VAL A 891 25.53 0.26 -36.37
CA VAL A 891 24.59 0.80 -37.33
C VAL A 891 23.21 0.17 -37.14
N MET A 892 23.16 -1.14 -37.12
CA MET A 892 21.89 -1.86 -36.97
C MET A 892 21.36 -1.76 -35.54
N ALA A 893 22.21 -1.76 -34.51
CA ALA A 893 21.81 -1.53 -33.12
C ALA A 893 21.16 -0.16 -32.93
N ARG A 894 21.76 0.91 -33.45
CA ARG A 894 21.18 2.27 -33.42
C ARG A 894 19.85 2.33 -34.17
N THR A 895 19.77 1.70 -35.32
CA THR A 895 18.56 1.61 -36.14
C THR A 895 17.44 0.93 -35.37
N TRP A 896 17.74 -0.22 -34.77
CA TRP A 896 16.75 -0.96 -33.99
C TRP A 896 16.27 -0.15 -32.79
N LEU A 897 17.18 0.47 -32.00
CA LEU A 897 16.85 1.28 -30.84
C LEU A 897 15.92 2.46 -31.20
N LEU A 898 16.24 3.22 -32.24
CA LEU A 898 15.44 4.37 -32.64
C LEU A 898 14.03 3.95 -33.08
N HIS A 899 13.92 2.93 -33.93
CA HIS A 899 12.63 2.48 -34.46
C HIS A 899 11.79 1.80 -33.38
N GLN A 900 12.40 1.01 -32.48
CA GLN A 900 11.73 0.41 -31.34
C GLN A 900 11.19 1.48 -30.39
N HIS A 901 11.97 2.52 -30.08
CA HIS A 901 11.56 3.61 -29.20
C HIS A 901 10.36 4.39 -29.79
N ILE A 902 10.44 4.77 -31.06
CA ILE A 902 9.32 5.44 -31.76
C ILE A 902 8.08 4.52 -31.75
N GLY A 903 8.26 3.24 -32.10
CA GLY A 903 7.16 2.26 -32.11
C GLY A 903 6.49 2.11 -30.75
N GLN A 904 7.26 2.08 -29.66
CA GLN A 904 6.75 1.99 -28.30
C GLN A 904 5.99 3.25 -27.87
N LEU A 905 6.52 4.45 -28.17
CA LEU A 905 5.85 5.73 -27.89
C LEU A 905 4.50 5.83 -28.62
N VAL A 906 4.46 5.49 -29.91
CA VAL A 906 3.23 5.50 -30.71
C VAL A 906 2.24 4.45 -30.19
N ALA A 907 2.69 3.24 -29.87
CA ALA A 907 1.83 2.17 -29.34
C ALA A 907 1.24 2.49 -27.95
N CYS A 908 1.95 3.25 -27.14
CA CYS A 908 1.45 3.73 -25.86
C CYS A 908 0.41 4.84 -26.02
N ALA A 909 0.64 5.73 -26.98
CA ALA A 909 -0.21 6.89 -27.20
C ALA A 909 -1.53 6.53 -27.88
N PHE A 910 -1.50 5.65 -28.88
CA PHE A 910 -2.61 5.41 -29.79
C PHE A 910 -3.00 3.94 -29.89
N ASP A 911 -4.26 3.70 -30.20
CA ASP A 911 -4.71 2.36 -30.60
C ASP A 911 -4.48 2.18 -32.10
N GLY A 912 -3.87 1.06 -32.44
CA GLY A 912 -3.55 0.74 -33.81
C GLY A 912 -2.38 1.57 -34.35
N ARG A 913 -2.43 1.86 -35.64
CA ARG A 913 -1.34 2.55 -36.34
C ARG A 913 -1.69 4.02 -36.50
N ALA A 914 -1.06 4.86 -35.71
CA ALA A 914 -1.16 6.32 -35.84
C ALA A 914 -0.03 6.85 -36.74
N ASN A 915 -0.33 7.92 -37.47
CA ASN A 915 0.65 8.69 -38.18
C ASN A 915 0.96 9.96 -37.38
N PRO A 916 2.18 10.10 -36.82
CA PRO A 916 2.54 11.28 -36.05
C PRO A 916 2.36 12.62 -36.75
N ASP A 917 2.38 12.66 -38.10
CA ASP A 917 2.15 13.91 -38.87
C ASP A 917 0.71 14.42 -38.72
N ASP A 918 -0.26 13.53 -38.45
CA ASP A 918 -1.68 13.87 -38.33
C ASP A 918 -2.03 14.26 -36.88
N GLU A 919 -1.06 14.12 -35.93
CA GLU A 919 -1.27 14.37 -34.53
C GLU A 919 -0.97 15.82 -34.13
N PRO A 920 -1.55 16.34 -33.03
CA PRO A 920 -1.32 17.72 -32.59
C PRO A 920 0.16 18.04 -32.36
N GLU A 921 0.51 19.30 -32.56
CA GLU A 921 1.88 19.81 -32.43
C GLU A 921 2.51 19.44 -31.07
N GLY A 922 1.75 19.51 -29.97
CA GLY A 922 2.23 19.12 -28.62
C GLY A 922 2.67 17.65 -28.53
N PHE A 923 2.01 16.73 -29.25
CA PHE A 923 2.47 15.35 -29.36
C PHE A 923 3.77 15.25 -30.16
N ARG A 924 3.83 15.91 -31.31
CA ARG A 924 5.03 15.93 -32.17
C ARG A 924 6.26 16.47 -31.47
N GLN A 925 6.11 17.58 -30.72
CA GLN A 925 7.17 18.15 -29.87
C GLN A 925 7.57 17.19 -28.76
N ARG A 926 6.60 16.53 -28.11
CA ARG A 926 6.89 15.55 -27.05
C ARG A 926 7.64 14.34 -27.59
N LEU A 927 7.25 13.84 -28.78
CA LEU A 927 7.93 12.74 -29.45
C LEU A 927 9.40 13.08 -29.72
N ALA A 928 9.67 14.26 -30.31
CA ALA A 928 11.02 14.74 -30.57
C ALA A 928 11.83 14.88 -29.28
N LYS A 929 11.27 15.48 -28.24
CA LYS A 929 11.93 15.69 -26.95
C LYS A 929 12.31 14.37 -26.25
N VAL A 930 11.43 13.39 -26.24
CA VAL A 930 11.72 12.07 -25.63
C VAL A 930 12.83 11.35 -26.38
N LEU A 931 12.92 11.55 -27.69
CA LEU A 931 13.97 10.98 -28.55
C LEU A 931 15.26 11.82 -28.59
N GLY A 932 15.35 12.88 -27.78
CA GLY A 932 16.54 13.73 -27.68
C GLY A 932 16.78 14.65 -28.87
N CYS A 933 15.73 14.95 -29.68
CA CYS A 933 15.79 15.87 -30.80
C CYS A 933 15.33 17.27 -30.38
N GLU A 934 15.88 18.30 -31.03
CA GLU A 934 15.55 19.70 -30.78
C GLU A 934 14.10 20.00 -31.13
N ASP A 935 13.67 19.52 -32.28
CA ASP A 935 12.31 19.64 -32.77
C ASP A 935 11.87 18.44 -33.62
N TYR A 936 10.64 18.50 -34.13
CA TYR A 936 10.04 17.41 -34.91
C TYR A 936 10.68 17.22 -36.28
N GLU A 937 11.16 18.29 -36.95
CA GLU A 937 11.84 18.21 -38.25
C GLU A 937 13.25 17.62 -38.09
N ALA A 938 13.94 17.94 -37.00
CA ALA A 938 15.21 17.31 -36.63
C ALA A 938 15.03 15.80 -36.40
N LEU A 939 13.91 15.37 -35.79
CA LEU A 939 13.59 13.95 -35.66
C LEU A 939 13.36 13.26 -37.01
N LYS A 940 12.64 13.91 -37.94
CA LYS A 940 12.46 13.37 -39.31
C LYS A 940 13.79 13.23 -40.03
N ALA A 941 14.64 14.25 -39.97
CA ALA A 941 15.96 14.23 -40.59
C ALA A 941 16.84 13.09 -40.01
N LEU A 942 16.83 12.93 -38.67
CA LEU A 942 17.51 11.82 -37.98
C LEU A 942 17.03 10.46 -38.49
N LEU A 943 15.69 10.27 -38.56
CA LEU A 943 15.09 9.02 -39.03
C LEU A 943 15.45 8.70 -40.48
N GLN A 944 15.46 9.68 -41.34
CA GLN A 944 15.89 9.51 -42.74
C GLN A 944 17.37 9.12 -42.85
N SER A 945 18.24 9.80 -42.10
CA SER A 945 19.67 9.48 -42.11
C SER A 945 19.91 8.05 -41.61
N VAL A 946 19.34 7.68 -40.48
CA VAL A 946 19.50 6.35 -39.88
C VAL A 946 19.02 5.26 -40.82
N ARG A 947 17.87 5.46 -41.48
CA ARG A 947 17.34 4.50 -42.47
C ARG A 947 18.22 4.34 -43.70
N LYS A 948 18.76 5.44 -44.22
CA LYS A 948 19.67 5.42 -45.36
C LYS A 948 20.94 4.61 -45.03
N ASP A 949 21.53 4.89 -43.89
CA ASP A 949 22.75 4.19 -43.41
C ASP A 949 22.48 2.70 -43.16
N ALA A 950 21.34 2.37 -42.53
CA ALA A 950 20.94 0.99 -42.28
C ALA A 950 20.66 0.20 -43.54
N ARG A 951 20.01 0.79 -44.52
CA ARG A 951 19.75 0.10 -45.82
C ARG A 951 21.04 -0.17 -46.58
N ALA A 952 21.95 0.81 -46.65
CA ALA A 952 23.26 0.61 -47.25
C ALA A 952 24.08 -0.51 -46.52
N HIS A 953 23.96 -0.55 -45.21
CA HIS A 953 24.62 -1.58 -44.39
C HIS A 953 24.00 -2.98 -44.62
N LEU A 954 22.66 -3.08 -44.69
CA LEU A 954 21.98 -4.33 -45.03
C LEU A 954 22.46 -4.85 -46.39
N ASP A 955 22.56 -3.97 -47.42
CA ASP A 955 23.01 -4.35 -48.77
C ASP A 955 24.49 -4.85 -48.75
N ALA A 956 25.31 -4.38 -47.84
CA ALA A 956 26.69 -4.84 -47.64
C ALA A 956 26.77 -6.21 -46.91
N VAL A 957 25.94 -6.42 -45.90
CA VAL A 957 25.93 -7.67 -45.09
C VAL A 957 25.20 -8.81 -45.82
N LEU A 958 24.12 -8.47 -46.50
CA LEU A 958 23.25 -9.41 -47.25
C LEU A 958 23.14 -8.93 -48.74
N PRO A 959 24.14 -9.19 -49.57
CA PRO A 959 24.14 -8.70 -50.96
C PRO A 959 23.05 -9.38 -51.78
N SER A 960 22.38 -8.58 -52.65
CA SER A 960 21.39 -9.14 -53.59
C SER A 960 22.03 -9.99 -54.68
N ALA A 961 21.31 -11.01 -55.15
CA ALA A 961 21.82 -11.92 -56.20
C ALA A 961 22.20 -11.19 -57.52
N SER A 962 21.69 -9.97 -57.73
CA SER A 962 22.03 -9.15 -58.90
C SER A 962 23.38 -8.39 -58.82
N SER A 963 24.06 -8.40 -57.64
CA SER A 963 25.35 -7.74 -57.46
C SER A 963 26.55 -8.68 -57.64
N LYS A 964 26.33 -9.94 -58.01
CA LYS A 964 27.39 -10.94 -58.25
C LYS A 964 27.68 -11.13 -59.75
N THR A 965 27.32 -10.19 -60.67
CA THR A 965 27.72 -10.17 -62.06
C THR A 965 28.74 -9.09 -62.33
#